data_f42aa893044e6ae2012e51489259e2a1
#
_entry.id   f42aa893044e6ae2012e51489259e2a1
#
_cell.length_a   1.000
_cell.length_b   1.000
_cell.length_c   1.000
_cell.angle_alpha   90.00
_cell.angle_beta   90.00
_cell.angle_gamma   90.00
#
_symmetry.space_group_name_H-M   'P 1'
#
loop_
_entity.id
_entity.type
_entity.pdbx_description
1 polymer ?
#
loop_
_entity_poly.entity_id
_entity_poly.type
_entity_poly.pdbx_seq_one_letter_code
_entity_poly.pdbx_strand_id
1 'polypeptide(L)'
;MPNILSLLTSMMILTVLAVTATAAHAASNPVEIVRGDSGYELLRGGEPYTVRGAGMVYDDLEAFVARGGNSIRTWTTRADELDIPALLDQAHALGVTVALNLPMVPERHGFDYDDAEAVAAQLEAMRADVLKYRDHPALLLWIIGNELNHSYTNPRVWEAVNDVALMIRELDPYHPTTTAIAGIRAEVIEAVLERAPALDFLSFQVYGNLFRLPDALAGVSFDQPFMVTEWGTLGWWEMESTTWGAPVELTSSEKAEVFRRAQREVLTPLQSQLIGSYAFFWGQKQERTPTWFGLITPEGEQTEAIDVLETLWTGERPQQRAPRVESLTLAGHTSRENVIVLAGQSFPAHFVIAHDDLDRLDYHWEVKPESGATEVGGDYETYIPGVDGAITEADGARASVRVDERGAYRLFARVSDGNGRAAHANIPFLVEDGFVQAPDALIAGEVMAVAYSGFREGQHPDRGDGAVNPSREEILEDLEILVEHGFRLIRLYDSGENSRQVLELIREHELPIQVMLGLWLRAELSNHEGCPWLDEPIPEQELAANRIENEREIERGVELARAFEDVVVSVNVGNEALVDWTDHLVPLERVIGYVRQVRGAISQSVTVAENYEWWIRDGAPLAAELDFIGVHTYPVWEERGIDEGLSYTVENLMAVRQALPDVPMAVLEAGWATTASEFGDRAGEAQQLRYYRELKQWARLANVTVFFFSAFDEPWKGDPNNPLGAEKHWGLFFEDRTPKRVLLAE
;
A
#
# COMPACT_ATOMS: atom_id res chain seq x y z
N MET A 1 -46.05 9.49 -99.07
CA MET A 1 -44.67 9.77 -99.21
C MET A 1 -44.37 11.08 -98.51
N PRO A 2 -43.78 11.18 -97.47
CA PRO A 2 -42.33 10.98 -97.20
C PRO A 2 -42.02 10.44 -95.75
N ASN A 3 -40.75 10.07 -95.69
CA ASN A 3 -39.83 9.97 -94.51
C ASN A 3 -39.81 8.79 -93.58
N ILE A 4 -39.21 7.73 -94.11
CA ILE A 4 -38.57 6.67 -93.37
C ILE A 4 -37.05 6.92 -93.32
N LEU A 5 -36.59 7.96 -92.65
CA LEU A 5 -35.12 8.20 -92.46
C LEU A 5 -34.77 8.89 -91.13
N SER A 6 -35.72 8.91 -90.17
CA SER A 6 -35.53 9.60 -88.88
C SER A 6 -35.53 8.64 -87.66
N LEU A 7 -35.63 7.31 -87.86
CA LEU A 7 -35.76 6.39 -86.75
C LEU A 7 -34.50 5.51 -86.47
N LEU A 8 -33.44 5.65 -87.24
CA LEU A 8 -32.20 4.86 -87.07
C LEU A 8 -31.03 5.62 -86.44
N THR A 9 -31.16 6.92 -86.19
CA THR A 9 -30.10 7.71 -85.57
C THR A 9 -30.31 7.96 -84.07
N SER A 10 -31.49 7.63 -83.55
CA SER A 10 -31.81 7.78 -82.07
C SER A 10 -31.54 6.51 -81.28
N MET A 11 -31.23 5.36 -81.90
CA MET A 11 -31.00 4.10 -81.19
C MET A 11 -29.53 3.73 -80.99
N MET A 12 -28.61 4.58 -81.48
CA MET A 12 -27.15 4.36 -81.35
C MET A 12 -26.46 5.31 -80.38
N ILE A 13 -27.18 6.21 -79.75
CA ILE A 13 -26.67 7.14 -78.70
C ILE A 13 -27.08 6.75 -77.30
N LEU A 14 -28.00 5.75 -77.13
CA LEU A 14 -28.45 5.28 -75.79
C LEU A 14 -27.69 4.06 -75.28
N THR A 15 -26.67 3.55 -75.98
CA THR A 15 -25.92 2.34 -75.61
C THR A 15 -24.48 2.65 -75.16
N VAL A 16 -24.06 3.91 -75.02
CA VAL A 16 -22.71 4.28 -74.60
C VAL A 16 -22.69 5.07 -73.27
N LEU A 17 -23.82 5.28 -72.62
CA LEU A 17 -23.91 5.99 -71.35
C LEU A 17 -24.34 5.06 -70.15
N ALA A 18 -24.17 3.78 -70.31
CA ALA A 18 -24.46 2.79 -69.23
C ALA A 18 -23.24 1.96 -68.79
N VAL A 19 -22.05 2.50 -68.92
CA VAL A 19 -20.85 1.89 -68.33
C VAL A 19 -19.98 3.02 -67.81
N THR A 20 -20.12 3.38 -66.60
CA THR A 20 -19.17 3.70 -65.55
C THR A 20 -19.86 4.41 -64.39
N ALA A 21 -20.81 3.74 -63.77
CA ALA A 21 -20.97 3.94 -62.32
C ALA A 21 -20.05 2.88 -61.66
N THR A 22 -18.75 3.06 -61.82
CA THR A 22 -17.79 2.53 -60.86
C THR A 22 -18.12 3.24 -59.57
N ALA A 23 -18.61 2.45 -58.60
CA ALA A 23 -18.65 2.90 -57.24
C ALA A 23 -17.28 3.53 -56.93
N ALA A 24 -17.25 4.82 -56.71
CA ALA A 24 -16.13 5.47 -56.08
C ALA A 24 -16.07 4.83 -54.68
N HIS A 25 -15.26 3.82 -54.52
CA HIS A 25 -14.80 3.43 -53.19
C HIS A 25 -14.19 4.70 -52.61
N ALA A 26 -14.72 5.13 -51.48
CA ALA A 26 -14.09 6.16 -50.72
C ALA A 26 -12.63 5.74 -50.52
N ALA A 27 -11.70 6.47 -51.12
CA ALA A 27 -10.31 6.12 -51.04
C ALA A 27 -9.91 6.10 -49.57
N SER A 28 -9.46 4.98 -49.06
CA SER A 28 -8.80 4.89 -47.76
C SER A 28 -7.75 6.01 -47.69
N ASN A 29 -7.70 6.80 -46.63
CA ASN A 29 -6.63 7.77 -46.44
C ASN A 29 -5.35 7.00 -46.08
N PRO A 30 -4.41 6.80 -46.99
CA PRO A 30 -3.23 5.99 -46.67
C PRO A 30 -2.44 6.60 -45.53
N VAL A 31 -1.94 5.74 -44.68
CA VAL A 31 -1.10 6.12 -43.54
C VAL A 31 0.29 5.55 -43.74
N GLU A 32 1.28 6.40 -43.73
CA GLU A 32 2.68 6.04 -44.00
C GLU A 32 3.57 6.48 -42.84
N ILE A 33 4.59 5.66 -42.52
CA ILE A 33 5.65 6.05 -41.59
C ILE A 33 6.88 6.37 -42.44
N VAL A 34 7.32 7.61 -42.38
CA VAL A 34 8.47 8.09 -43.16
C VAL A 34 9.60 8.54 -42.24
N ARG A 35 10.85 8.39 -42.70
CA ARG A 35 12.02 8.90 -42.01
C ARG A 35 12.45 10.23 -42.65
N GLY A 36 12.21 11.34 -41.94
CA GLY A 36 12.65 12.68 -42.31
C GLY A 36 13.97 13.07 -41.65
N ASP A 37 14.36 14.31 -41.78
CA ASP A 37 15.61 14.86 -41.23
C ASP A 37 15.59 14.94 -39.70
N SER A 38 14.40 15.11 -39.10
CA SER A 38 14.18 15.21 -37.65
C SER A 38 13.85 13.89 -36.94
N GLY A 39 13.69 12.81 -37.69
CA GLY A 39 13.28 11.51 -37.19
C GLY A 39 12.16 10.88 -37.99
N TYR A 40 11.37 10.00 -37.34
CA TYR A 40 10.22 9.37 -37.97
C TYR A 40 8.97 10.26 -37.85
N GLU A 41 8.16 10.27 -38.91
CA GLU A 41 6.90 11.01 -39.00
C GLU A 41 5.79 10.10 -39.50
N LEU A 42 4.57 10.30 -38.97
CA LEU A 42 3.36 9.66 -39.44
C LEU A 42 2.69 10.61 -40.46
N LEU A 43 2.47 10.12 -41.67
CA LEU A 43 1.72 10.84 -42.70
C LEU A 43 0.34 10.19 -42.87
N ARG A 44 -0.70 10.98 -43.05
CA ARG A 44 -2.05 10.51 -43.38
C ARG A 44 -2.56 11.25 -44.63
N GLY A 45 -2.84 10.52 -45.70
CA GLY A 45 -3.17 11.10 -46.99
C GLY A 45 -2.03 11.96 -47.57
N GLY A 46 -0.78 11.63 -47.20
CA GLY A 46 0.42 12.37 -47.63
C GLY A 46 0.76 13.61 -46.78
N GLU A 47 -0.05 13.96 -45.79
CA GLU A 47 0.17 15.12 -44.94
C GLU A 47 0.64 14.67 -43.53
N PRO A 48 1.55 15.42 -42.83
CA PRO A 48 1.98 15.12 -41.48
C PRO A 48 0.81 15.02 -40.50
N TYR A 49 0.76 13.96 -39.71
CA TYR A 49 -0.30 13.69 -38.76
C TYR A 49 0.25 13.47 -37.36
N THR A 50 0.01 14.40 -36.46
CA THR A 50 0.40 14.26 -35.05
C THR A 50 -0.75 13.67 -34.24
N VAL A 51 -0.50 12.50 -33.64
CA VAL A 51 -1.48 11.84 -32.77
C VAL A 51 -1.60 12.59 -31.45
N ARG A 52 -2.82 13.02 -31.12
CA ARG A 52 -3.26 13.53 -29.81
C ARG A 52 -4.28 12.55 -29.28
N GLY A 53 -3.76 11.45 -28.70
CA GLY A 53 -4.51 10.23 -28.53
C GLY A 53 -4.88 9.89 -27.10
N ALA A 54 -6.01 9.18 -26.96
CA ALA A 54 -6.38 8.49 -25.73
C ALA A 54 -7.01 7.13 -26.02
N GLY A 55 -6.83 6.19 -25.10
CA GLY A 55 -7.58 4.94 -25.11
C GLY A 55 -9.03 5.20 -24.73
N MET A 56 -9.98 4.66 -25.49
CA MET A 56 -11.41 4.91 -25.29
C MET A 56 -12.22 3.69 -25.72
N VAL A 57 -13.20 3.31 -24.93
CA VAL A 57 -14.11 2.22 -25.26
C VAL A 57 -15.45 2.71 -25.79
N TYR A 58 -15.92 3.87 -25.36
CA TYR A 58 -17.16 4.51 -25.82
C TYR A 58 -17.30 5.96 -25.31
N ASP A 59 -18.22 6.66 -25.93
CA ASP A 59 -19.23 7.63 -25.59
C ASP A 59 -18.91 9.11 -25.55
N ASP A 60 -17.78 9.64 -25.32
CA ASP A 60 -17.68 11.10 -25.28
C ASP A 60 -16.64 11.64 -26.27
N LEU A 61 -16.76 11.22 -27.54
CA LEU A 61 -15.90 11.72 -28.63
C LEU A 61 -16.03 13.22 -28.81
N GLU A 62 -17.20 13.81 -28.56
CA GLU A 62 -17.41 15.26 -28.69
C GLU A 62 -16.61 16.00 -27.61
N ALA A 63 -16.68 15.54 -26.35
CA ALA A 63 -15.87 16.12 -25.28
C ALA A 63 -14.37 15.89 -25.50
N PHE A 64 -13.97 14.75 -26.03
CA PHE A 64 -12.58 14.45 -26.39
C PHE A 64 -12.04 15.44 -27.45
N VAL A 65 -12.80 15.67 -28.54
CA VAL A 65 -12.45 16.64 -29.58
C VAL A 65 -12.41 18.06 -29.04
N ALA A 66 -13.37 18.42 -28.17
CA ALA A 66 -13.41 19.75 -27.54
C ALA A 66 -12.15 20.05 -26.70
N ARG A 67 -11.45 19.01 -26.23
CA ARG A 67 -10.16 19.09 -25.51
C ARG A 67 -8.93 19.00 -26.44
N GLY A 68 -9.14 18.97 -27.77
CA GLY A 68 -8.08 18.92 -28.76
C GLY A 68 -7.57 17.55 -29.14
N GLY A 69 -8.22 16.48 -28.67
CA GLY A 69 -7.93 15.11 -29.09
C GLY A 69 -8.32 14.86 -30.55
N ASN A 70 -7.59 13.99 -31.25
CA ASN A 70 -7.82 13.69 -32.66
C ASN A 70 -7.69 12.21 -33.03
N SER A 71 -7.29 11.35 -32.08
CA SER A 71 -7.13 9.92 -32.32
C SER A 71 -7.51 9.12 -31.09
N ILE A 72 -8.28 8.07 -31.25
CA ILE A 72 -8.59 7.12 -30.18
C ILE A 72 -7.99 5.74 -30.47
N ARG A 73 -7.78 4.98 -29.41
CA ARG A 73 -7.40 3.59 -29.45
C ARG A 73 -8.50 2.73 -28.83
N THR A 74 -8.79 1.58 -29.45
CA THR A 74 -9.68 0.54 -28.90
C THR A 74 -8.89 -0.69 -28.41
N TRP A 75 -9.55 -1.61 -27.68
CA TRP A 75 -8.93 -2.88 -27.24
C TRP A 75 -9.48 -4.10 -27.97
N THR A 76 -10.54 -3.93 -28.76
CA THR A 76 -11.21 -5.02 -29.45
C THR A 76 -11.95 -4.51 -30.68
N THR A 77 -12.22 -5.42 -31.64
CA THR A 77 -13.19 -5.27 -32.72
C THR A 77 -14.50 -6.02 -32.42
N ARG A 78 -14.59 -6.68 -31.26
CA ARG A 78 -15.66 -7.64 -30.91
C ARG A 78 -16.02 -7.49 -29.44
N ALA A 79 -16.88 -6.55 -29.12
CA ALA A 79 -17.52 -6.47 -27.82
C ALA A 79 -19.03 -6.43 -28.02
N ASP A 80 -19.76 -7.16 -27.19
CA ASP A 80 -21.24 -7.21 -27.27
C ASP A 80 -21.88 -5.83 -26.98
N GLU A 81 -21.16 -4.97 -26.28
CA GLU A 81 -21.61 -3.63 -25.87
C GLU A 81 -21.05 -2.50 -26.75
N LEU A 82 -20.15 -2.80 -27.73
CA LEU A 82 -19.48 -1.82 -28.58
C LEU A 82 -19.80 -2.00 -30.06
N ASP A 83 -20.59 -1.08 -30.60
CA ASP A 83 -20.86 -1.02 -32.05
C ASP A 83 -19.68 -0.36 -32.77
N ILE A 84 -18.68 -1.14 -33.17
CA ILE A 84 -17.48 -0.65 -33.88
C ILE A 84 -17.81 0.13 -35.16
N PRO A 85 -18.73 -0.31 -36.05
CA PRO A 85 -19.18 0.48 -37.16
C PRO A 85 -19.68 1.89 -36.76
N ALA A 86 -20.56 1.95 -35.78
CA ALA A 86 -21.10 3.23 -35.30
C ALA A 86 -20.00 4.12 -34.70
N LEU A 87 -19.05 3.54 -33.94
CA LEU A 87 -17.91 4.25 -33.38
C LEU A 87 -17.01 4.84 -34.51
N LEU A 88 -16.73 4.08 -35.53
CA LEU A 88 -15.92 4.52 -36.66
C LEU A 88 -16.62 5.63 -37.45
N ASP A 89 -17.93 5.50 -37.71
CA ASP A 89 -18.75 6.52 -38.38
C ASP A 89 -18.78 7.83 -37.59
N GLN A 90 -18.95 7.77 -36.27
CA GLN A 90 -18.94 8.96 -35.38
C GLN A 90 -17.56 9.60 -35.34
N ALA A 91 -16.52 8.79 -35.19
CA ALA A 91 -15.12 9.26 -35.19
C ALA A 91 -14.82 9.99 -36.52
N HIS A 92 -15.21 9.42 -37.66
CA HIS A 92 -15.05 10.06 -38.96
C HIS A 92 -15.79 11.39 -39.04
N ALA A 93 -17.03 11.43 -38.60
CA ALA A 93 -17.87 12.66 -38.62
C ALA A 93 -17.23 13.79 -37.78
N LEU A 94 -16.52 13.47 -36.72
CA LEU A 94 -15.83 14.40 -35.83
C LEU A 94 -14.37 14.67 -36.22
N GLY A 95 -13.87 14.03 -37.28
CA GLY A 95 -12.47 14.17 -37.71
C GLY A 95 -11.46 13.43 -36.83
N VAL A 96 -11.93 12.46 -36.06
CA VAL A 96 -11.11 11.61 -35.17
C VAL A 96 -10.68 10.35 -35.92
N THR A 97 -9.45 9.92 -35.73
CA THR A 97 -8.95 8.63 -36.24
C THR A 97 -9.00 7.56 -35.16
N VAL A 98 -8.97 6.30 -35.60
CA VAL A 98 -9.05 5.14 -34.71
C VAL A 98 -7.87 4.19 -34.96
N ALA A 99 -7.06 3.96 -33.94
CA ALA A 99 -6.12 2.83 -33.85
C ALA A 99 -6.93 1.61 -33.39
N LEU A 100 -7.25 0.73 -34.33
CA LEU A 100 -8.20 -0.37 -34.11
C LEU A 100 -7.47 -1.64 -33.68
N ASN A 101 -7.79 -2.16 -32.51
CA ASN A 101 -7.16 -3.37 -31.97
C ASN A 101 -7.88 -4.63 -32.41
N LEU A 102 -7.14 -5.54 -33.05
CA LEU A 102 -7.58 -6.89 -33.39
C LEU A 102 -7.38 -7.81 -32.17
N PRO A 103 -8.43 -8.41 -31.62
CA PRO A 103 -8.34 -9.19 -30.39
C PRO A 103 -7.66 -10.55 -30.64
N MET A 104 -6.41 -10.70 -30.20
CA MET A 104 -5.76 -11.99 -30.03
C MET A 104 -5.97 -12.47 -28.58
N VAL A 105 -6.24 -13.77 -28.43
CA VAL A 105 -6.42 -14.36 -27.09
C VAL A 105 -5.05 -14.62 -26.48
N PRO A 106 -4.72 -14.02 -25.30
CA PRO A 106 -3.44 -14.25 -24.67
C PRO A 106 -3.36 -15.65 -24.04
N GLU A 107 -2.14 -16.18 -23.91
CA GLU A 107 -1.88 -17.50 -23.28
C GLU A 107 -2.44 -17.58 -21.85
N ARG A 108 -2.38 -16.47 -21.08
CA ARG A 108 -2.94 -16.39 -19.72
C ARG A 108 -4.46 -16.67 -19.64
N HIS A 109 -5.17 -16.53 -20.75
CA HIS A 109 -6.59 -16.86 -20.87
C HIS A 109 -6.82 -18.28 -21.43
N GLY A 110 -5.78 -19.12 -21.43
CA GLY A 110 -5.86 -20.53 -21.80
C GLY A 110 -5.74 -20.83 -23.29
N PHE A 111 -5.25 -19.87 -24.11
CA PHE A 111 -5.02 -20.12 -25.53
C PHE A 111 -3.68 -20.85 -25.74
N ASP A 112 -3.73 -21.95 -26.51
CA ASP A 112 -2.55 -22.74 -26.84
C ASP A 112 -2.02 -22.37 -28.24
N TYR A 113 -0.87 -21.71 -28.30
CA TYR A 113 -0.21 -21.33 -29.54
C TYR A 113 0.52 -22.50 -30.23
N ASP A 114 0.53 -23.71 -29.66
CA ASP A 114 0.94 -24.95 -30.34
C ASP A 114 -0.22 -25.65 -31.05
N ASP A 115 -1.47 -25.27 -30.77
CA ASP A 115 -2.65 -25.75 -31.50
C ASP A 115 -2.82 -25.01 -32.84
N ALA A 116 -2.33 -25.60 -33.89
CA ALA A 116 -2.36 -25.03 -35.23
C ALA A 116 -3.79 -24.76 -35.75
N GLU A 117 -4.80 -25.54 -35.32
CA GLU A 117 -6.19 -25.34 -35.74
C GLU A 117 -6.78 -24.12 -35.06
N ALA A 118 -6.54 -23.95 -33.75
CA ALA A 118 -6.96 -22.78 -32.99
C ALA A 118 -6.29 -21.49 -33.51
N VAL A 119 -4.98 -21.52 -33.76
CA VAL A 119 -4.21 -20.40 -34.37
C VAL A 119 -4.77 -20.03 -35.75
N ALA A 120 -5.03 -21.00 -36.62
CA ALA A 120 -5.61 -20.74 -37.92
C ALA A 120 -7.04 -20.18 -37.85
N ALA A 121 -7.86 -20.67 -36.92
CA ALA A 121 -9.22 -20.17 -36.72
C ALA A 121 -9.20 -18.69 -36.20
N GLN A 122 -8.25 -18.37 -35.31
CA GLN A 122 -8.04 -17.01 -34.81
C GLN A 122 -7.61 -16.07 -35.98
N LEU A 123 -6.67 -16.51 -36.83
CA LEU A 123 -6.24 -15.74 -37.99
C LEU A 123 -7.40 -15.45 -38.95
N GLU A 124 -8.24 -16.46 -39.28
CA GLU A 124 -9.40 -16.28 -40.16
C GLU A 124 -10.46 -15.34 -39.56
N ALA A 125 -10.64 -15.39 -38.26
CA ALA A 125 -11.54 -14.46 -37.56
C ALA A 125 -11.03 -12.99 -37.66
N MET A 126 -9.71 -12.76 -37.56
CA MET A 126 -9.11 -11.43 -37.77
C MET A 126 -9.15 -10.98 -39.22
N ARG A 127 -8.96 -11.93 -40.15
CA ARG A 127 -9.13 -11.65 -41.58
C ARG A 127 -10.52 -11.09 -41.90
N ALA A 128 -11.56 -11.62 -41.27
CA ALA A 128 -12.93 -11.12 -41.42
C ALA A 128 -13.07 -9.68 -40.93
N ASP A 129 -12.46 -9.35 -39.77
CA ASP A 129 -12.48 -8.01 -39.21
C ASP A 129 -11.72 -7.03 -40.10
N VAL A 130 -10.53 -7.39 -40.60
CA VAL A 130 -9.74 -6.55 -41.52
C VAL A 130 -10.54 -6.26 -42.78
N LEU A 131 -11.14 -7.25 -43.41
CA LEU A 131 -11.98 -7.07 -44.61
C LEU A 131 -13.18 -6.17 -44.37
N LYS A 132 -13.70 -6.16 -43.13
CA LYS A 132 -14.86 -5.35 -42.73
C LYS A 132 -14.52 -3.88 -42.54
N TYR A 133 -13.32 -3.58 -41.98
CA TYR A 133 -13.02 -2.22 -41.52
C TYR A 133 -11.90 -1.50 -42.30
N ARG A 134 -11.11 -2.20 -43.14
CA ARG A 134 -9.93 -1.62 -43.83
C ARG A 134 -10.21 -0.41 -44.71
N ASP A 135 -11.40 -0.33 -45.30
CA ASP A 135 -11.80 0.78 -46.19
C ASP A 135 -12.42 1.96 -45.43
N HIS A 136 -12.50 1.90 -44.07
CA HIS A 136 -13.15 2.93 -43.30
C HIS A 136 -12.26 4.18 -43.14
N PRO A 137 -12.73 5.38 -43.48
CA PRO A 137 -11.90 6.60 -43.51
C PRO A 137 -11.39 7.06 -42.14
N ALA A 138 -11.93 6.59 -41.03
CA ALA A 138 -11.45 6.88 -39.68
C ALA A 138 -10.30 5.93 -39.25
N LEU A 139 -10.06 4.83 -39.94
CA LEU A 139 -8.98 3.92 -39.58
C LEU A 139 -7.61 4.61 -39.71
N LEU A 140 -6.77 4.51 -38.69
CA LEU A 140 -5.42 5.03 -38.66
C LEU A 140 -4.38 3.90 -38.79
N LEU A 141 -4.53 2.86 -38.00
CA LEU A 141 -3.59 1.73 -37.94
C LEU A 141 -4.26 0.50 -37.28
N TRP A 142 -3.60 -0.64 -37.44
CA TRP A 142 -3.99 -1.89 -36.79
C TRP A 142 -3.08 -2.21 -35.62
N ILE A 143 -3.66 -2.51 -34.46
CA ILE A 143 -2.96 -3.07 -33.30
C ILE A 143 -3.30 -4.56 -33.23
N ILE A 144 -2.30 -5.44 -33.27
CA ILE A 144 -2.44 -6.90 -33.27
C ILE A 144 -2.23 -7.41 -31.84
N GLY A 145 -3.33 -7.73 -31.15
CA GLY A 145 -3.30 -8.17 -29.75
C GLY A 145 -3.01 -7.06 -28.76
N ASN A 146 -3.27 -7.33 -27.50
CA ASN A 146 -3.04 -6.44 -26.37
C ASN A 146 -2.29 -7.19 -25.28
N GLU A 147 -1.09 -6.73 -24.91
CA GLU A 147 -0.29 -7.26 -23.80
C GLU A 147 -0.13 -8.79 -23.81
N LEU A 148 0.08 -9.37 -24.99
CA LEU A 148 0.24 -10.82 -25.15
C LEU A 148 1.42 -11.39 -24.37
N ASN A 149 2.34 -10.54 -23.93
CA ASN A 149 3.50 -10.92 -23.12
C ASN A 149 3.22 -11.04 -21.62
N HIS A 150 2.01 -10.73 -21.14
CA HIS A 150 1.64 -11.01 -19.75
C HIS A 150 1.59 -12.53 -19.51
N SER A 151 2.48 -13.00 -18.62
CA SER A 151 2.58 -14.40 -18.20
C SER A 151 2.68 -15.41 -19.36
N TYR A 152 3.18 -14.99 -20.54
CA TYR A 152 3.36 -15.89 -21.67
C TYR A 152 4.60 -16.78 -21.46
N THR A 153 4.53 -18.00 -21.96
CA THR A 153 5.62 -18.99 -21.94
C THR A 153 5.97 -19.48 -23.34
N ASN A 154 5.02 -19.41 -24.28
CA ASN A 154 5.20 -19.90 -25.63
C ASN A 154 5.53 -18.76 -26.63
N PRO A 155 6.77 -18.65 -27.13
CA PRO A 155 7.17 -17.59 -28.06
C PRO A 155 6.48 -17.66 -29.44
N ARG A 156 5.74 -18.74 -29.76
CA ARG A 156 4.95 -18.85 -31.01
C ARG A 156 3.80 -17.83 -31.08
N VAL A 157 3.43 -17.22 -29.96
CA VAL A 157 2.51 -16.08 -29.98
C VAL A 157 3.00 -14.98 -30.93
N TRP A 158 4.32 -14.73 -31.00
CA TRP A 158 4.89 -13.70 -31.87
C TRP A 158 4.94 -14.14 -33.35
N GLU A 159 5.05 -15.43 -33.61
CA GLU A 159 4.90 -16.00 -34.99
C GLU A 159 3.44 -15.80 -35.45
N ALA A 160 2.46 -16.04 -34.59
CA ALA A 160 1.05 -15.77 -34.89
C ALA A 160 0.77 -14.29 -35.15
N VAL A 161 1.39 -13.37 -34.34
CA VAL A 161 1.35 -11.92 -34.61
C VAL A 161 1.91 -11.58 -35.98
N ASN A 162 3.05 -12.20 -36.37
CA ASN A 162 3.66 -12.02 -37.68
C ASN A 162 2.75 -12.47 -38.83
N ASP A 163 2.07 -13.61 -38.66
CA ASP A 163 1.15 -14.13 -39.68
C ASP A 163 -0.06 -13.19 -39.86
N VAL A 164 -0.56 -12.60 -38.77
CA VAL A 164 -1.61 -11.58 -38.86
C VAL A 164 -1.10 -10.32 -39.56
N ALA A 165 0.11 -9.84 -39.26
CA ALA A 165 0.70 -8.67 -39.92
C ALA A 165 0.88 -8.92 -41.43
N LEU A 166 1.36 -10.12 -41.85
CA LEU A 166 1.46 -10.49 -43.25
C LEU A 166 0.09 -10.53 -43.96
N MET A 167 -0.93 -11.09 -43.27
CA MET A 167 -2.30 -11.11 -43.80
C MET A 167 -2.86 -9.71 -43.98
N ILE A 168 -2.62 -8.79 -43.01
CA ILE A 168 -3.05 -7.40 -43.15
C ILE A 168 -2.33 -6.72 -44.32
N ARG A 169 -1.03 -6.87 -44.44
CA ARG A 169 -0.25 -6.30 -45.56
C ARG A 169 -0.76 -6.73 -46.94
N GLU A 170 -1.29 -7.96 -47.06
CA GLU A 170 -1.91 -8.44 -48.30
C GLU A 170 -3.28 -7.79 -48.55
N LEU A 171 -4.09 -7.64 -47.51
CA LEU A 171 -5.48 -7.18 -47.62
C LEU A 171 -5.64 -5.65 -47.55
N ASP A 172 -4.78 -4.99 -46.74
CA ASP A 172 -4.79 -3.57 -46.47
C ASP A 172 -3.36 -3.00 -46.46
N PRO A 173 -2.79 -2.71 -47.62
CA PRO A 173 -1.46 -2.13 -47.72
C PRO A 173 -1.39 -0.63 -47.38
N TYR A 174 -2.48 -0.05 -46.90
CA TYR A 174 -2.61 1.39 -46.65
C TYR A 174 -2.51 1.79 -45.20
N HIS A 175 -2.64 0.85 -44.27
CA HIS A 175 -2.60 1.13 -42.84
C HIS A 175 -1.50 0.30 -42.16
N PRO A 176 -0.62 0.94 -41.37
CA PRO A 176 0.48 0.25 -40.70
C PRO A 176 -0.01 -0.63 -39.56
N THR A 177 0.84 -1.61 -39.21
CA THR A 177 0.59 -2.62 -38.21
C THR A 177 1.56 -2.53 -37.04
N THR A 178 1.07 -2.80 -35.83
CA THR A 178 1.86 -2.93 -34.61
C THR A 178 1.28 -3.99 -33.68
N THR A 179 2.05 -4.39 -32.67
CA THR A 179 1.54 -5.11 -31.48
C THR A 179 1.83 -4.30 -30.23
N ALA A 180 0.94 -4.35 -29.24
CA ALA A 180 1.08 -3.63 -28.00
C ALA A 180 1.65 -4.53 -26.91
N ILE A 181 2.88 -4.27 -26.44
CA ILE A 181 3.57 -5.04 -25.40
C ILE A 181 3.52 -4.33 -24.05
N ALA A 182 3.25 -5.10 -22.98
CA ALA A 182 3.31 -4.60 -21.60
C ALA A 182 4.75 -4.42 -21.15
N GLY A 183 5.10 -3.21 -20.73
CA GLY A 183 6.40 -2.88 -20.14
C GLY A 183 7.55 -2.80 -21.16
N ILE A 184 8.77 -2.90 -20.64
CA ILE A 184 10.02 -2.55 -21.36
C ILE A 184 11.11 -3.64 -21.25
N ARG A 185 10.73 -4.89 -21.04
CA ARG A 185 11.70 -5.99 -20.91
C ARG A 185 12.43 -6.26 -22.21
N ALA A 186 13.77 -6.24 -22.18
CA ALA A 186 14.64 -6.39 -23.34
C ALA A 186 14.36 -7.70 -24.10
N GLU A 187 14.23 -8.81 -23.38
CA GLU A 187 13.96 -10.13 -23.96
C GLU A 187 12.64 -10.21 -24.72
N VAL A 188 11.64 -9.43 -24.30
CA VAL A 188 10.35 -9.37 -25.02
C VAL A 188 10.51 -8.54 -26.29
N ILE A 189 11.15 -7.38 -26.20
CA ILE A 189 11.41 -6.51 -27.36
C ILE A 189 12.18 -7.29 -28.44
N GLU A 190 13.27 -7.95 -28.05
CA GLU A 190 14.10 -8.76 -28.95
C GLU A 190 13.31 -9.92 -29.57
N ALA A 191 12.51 -10.63 -28.77
CA ALA A 191 11.69 -11.73 -29.24
C ALA A 191 10.65 -11.28 -30.29
N VAL A 192 10.01 -10.13 -30.09
CA VAL A 192 9.05 -9.58 -31.07
C VAL A 192 9.75 -9.15 -32.34
N LEU A 193 10.89 -8.45 -32.25
CA LEU A 193 11.67 -8.02 -33.42
C LEU A 193 12.18 -9.21 -34.27
N GLU A 194 12.58 -10.30 -33.60
CA GLU A 194 13.04 -11.52 -34.28
C GLU A 194 11.90 -12.30 -34.94
N ARG A 195 10.76 -12.44 -34.23
CA ARG A 195 9.70 -13.40 -34.62
C ARG A 195 8.53 -12.77 -35.37
N ALA A 196 8.34 -11.45 -35.23
CA ALA A 196 7.29 -10.69 -35.91
C ALA A 196 7.86 -9.56 -36.82
N PRO A 197 8.81 -9.86 -37.73
CA PRO A 197 9.46 -8.84 -38.58
C PRO A 197 8.52 -8.21 -39.61
N ALA A 198 7.30 -8.72 -39.78
CA ALA A 198 6.30 -8.11 -40.66
C ALA A 198 5.59 -6.88 -40.04
N LEU A 199 5.73 -6.64 -38.76
CA LEU A 199 5.22 -5.43 -38.11
C LEU A 199 5.93 -4.18 -38.64
N ASP A 200 5.20 -3.08 -38.81
CA ASP A 200 5.76 -1.83 -39.33
C ASP A 200 6.46 -1.03 -38.20
N PHE A 201 6.03 -1.21 -36.94
CA PHE A 201 6.63 -0.61 -35.74
C PHE A 201 6.19 -1.37 -34.47
N LEU A 202 6.79 -1.04 -33.31
CA LEU A 202 6.38 -1.55 -32.01
C LEU A 202 5.56 -0.54 -31.21
N SER A 203 4.67 -1.04 -30.35
CA SER A 203 3.92 -0.24 -29.40
C SER A 203 4.16 -0.70 -27.96
N PHE A 204 4.36 0.26 -27.06
CA PHE A 204 4.61 0.04 -25.64
C PHE A 204 3.43 0.48 -24.80
N GLN A 205 3.10 -0.32 -23.77
CA GLN A 205 2.16 0.03 -22.72
C GLN A 205 2.95 0.18 -21.42
N VAL A 206 3.08 1.42 -20.96
CA VAL A 206 4.02 1.79 -19.92
C VAL A 206 3.44 2.85 -19.01
N TYR A 207 3.58 2.65 -17.70
CA TYR A 207 3.07 3.52 -16.65
C TYR A 207 4.25 4.16 -15.91
N GLY A 208 4.59 3.80 -14.69
CA GLY A 208 5.76 4.34 -14.01
C GLY A 208 7.08 3.94 -14.67
N ASN A 209 7.13 2.76 -15.25
CA ASN A 209 8.29 2.32 -16.05
C ASN A 209 8.48 3.11 -17.37
N LEU A 210 7.55 3.98 -17.78
CA LEU A 210 7.73 4.94 -18.85
C LEU A 210 9.00 5.80 -18.66
N PHE A 211 9.29 6.19 -17.42
CA PHE A 211 10.47 6.99 -17.10
C PHE A 211 11.81 6.26 -17.33
N ARG A 212 11.77 4.95 -17.52
CA ARG A 212 12.92 4.10 -17.85
C ARG A 212 12.95 3.66 -19.33
N LEU A 213 11.94 4.04 -20.12
CA LEU A 213 11.84 3.66 -21.54
C LEU A 213 13.06 4.11 -22.37
N PRO A 214 13.62 5.34 -22.21
CA PRO A 214 14.81 5.74 -22.96
C PRO A 214 16.00 4.81 -22.74
N ASP A 215 16.26 4.42 -21.51
CA ASP A 215 17.37 3.53 -21.15
C ASP A 215 17.13 2.10 -21.68
N ALA A 216 15.90 1.62 -21.61
CA ALA A 216 15.53 0.30 -22.12
C ALA A 216 15.71 0.20 -23.65
N LEU A 217 15.26 1.22 -24.39
CA LEU A 217 15.44 1.27 -25.85
C LEU A 217 16.93 1.36 -26.24
N ALA A 218 17.71 2.15 -25.52
CA ALA A 218 19.16 2.21 -25.73
C ALA A 218 19.85 0.87 -25.44
N GLY A 219 19.39 0.14 -24.42
CA GLY A 219 19.93 -1.17 -24.03
C GLY A 219 19.82 -2.24 -25.11
N VAL A 220 18.75 -2.21 -25.93
CA VAL A 220 18.53 -3.14 -27.06
C VAL A 220 18.92 -2.52 -28.41
N SER A 221 19.56 -1.36 -28.44
CA SER A 221 19.94 -0.62 -29.66
C SER A 221 18.75 -0.41 -30.62
N PHE A 222 17.59 -0.05 -30.07
CA PHE A 222 16.36 0.12 -30.83
C PHE A 222 16.42 1.38 -31.69
N ASP A 223 16.41 1.22 -33.03
CA ASP A 223 16.49 2.33 -34.02
C ASP A 223 15.28 2.31 -34.99
N GLN A 224 14.11 1.93 -34.50
CA GLN A 224 12.88 1.88 -35.28
C GLN A 224 11.86 2.90 -34.74
N PRO A 225 10.82 3.25 -35.52
CA PRO A 225 9.71 4.01 -35.00
C PRO A 225 8.92 3.19 -33.95
N PHE A 226 8.32 3.88 -32.99
CA PHE A 226 7.44 3.26 -32.03
C PHE A 226 6.29 4.18 -31.59
N MET A 227 5.27 3.58 -31.00
CA MET A 227 4.21 4.30 -30.28
C MET A 227 4.20 3.91 -28.79
N VAL A 228 3.65 4.79 -27.99
CA VAL A 228 3.24 4.48 -26.61
C VAL A 228 1.71 4.41 -26.60
N THR A 229 1.17 3.21 -26.67
CA THR A 229 -0.27 3.00 -26.85
C THR A 229 -1.07 2.98 -25.54
N GLU A 230 -0.38 2.92 -24.40
CA GLU A 230 -0.93 3.23 -23.08
C GLU A 230 0.13 3.90 -22.22
N TRP A 231 -0.22 5.07 -21.67
CA TRP A 231 0.58 5.77 -20.67
C TRP A 231 -0.32 6.65 -19.81
N GLY A 232 0.06 6.85 -18.55
CA GLY A 232 -0.78 7.62 -17.65
C GLY A 232 -0.20 7.76 -16.26
N THR A 233 -1.04 7.57 -15.26
CA THR A 233 -0.64 7.50 -13.87
C THR A 233 0.23 6.26 -13.60
N LEU A 234 0.81 6.18 -12.40
CA LEU A 234 1.54 4.97 -11.98
C LEU A 234 0.58 3.79 -11.83
N GLY A 235 1.03 2.59 -12.23
CA GLY A 235 0.30 1.36 -11.98
C GLY A 235 0.24 1.03 -10.49
N TRP A 236 -0.82 0.37 -10.04
CA TRP A 236 -0.95 -0.04 -8.63
C TRP A 236 0.19 -0.96 -8.17
N TRP A 237 0.77 -1.73 -9.08
CA TRP A 237 1.95 -2.59 -8.87
C TRP A 237 3.27 -1.83 -8.77
N GLU A 238 3.29 -0.54 -9.04
CA GLU A 238 4.46 0.35 -8.97
C GLU A 238 4.41 1.27 -7.74
N MET A 239 3.27 1.23 -7.02
CA MET A 239 3.05 2.05 -5.84
C MET A 239 3.44 1.31 -4.56
N GLU A 240 3.78 2.08 -3.53
CA GLU A 240 3.89 1.54 -2.19
C GLU A 240 2.55 0.99 -1.72
N SER A 241 2.59 -0.06 -0.90
CA SER A 241 1.40 -0.63 -0.29
C SER A 241 1.44 -0.42 1.23
N THR A 242 0.26 -0.35 1.82
CA THR A 242 0.11 -0.40 3.28
C THR A 242 0.65 -1.73 3.84
N THR A 243 0.81 -1.81 5.14
CA THR A 243 1.24 -3.03 5.83
C THR A 243 0.28 -4.20 5.64
N TRP A 244 -0.99 -3.96 5.36
CA TRP A 244 -1.99 -4.99 5.01
C TRP A 244 -2.15 -5.19 3.49
N GLY A 245 -1.23 -4.68 2.67
CA GLY A 245 -1.15 -4.96 1.23
C GLY A 245 -2.03 -4.09 0.33
N ALA A 246 -2.74 -3.09 0.85
CA ALA A 246 -3.52 -2.17 0.03
C ALA A 246 -2.61 -1.16 -0.68
N PRO A 247 -2.64 -1.04 -2.03
CA PRO A 247 -1.81 -0.09 -2.73
C PRO A 247 -2.25 1.35 -2.48
N VAL A 248 -1.30 2.27 -2.29
CA VAL A 248 -1.57 3.70 -2.08
C VAL A 248 -1.80 4.39 -3.41
N GLU A 249 -3.01 4.87 -3.64
CA GLU A 249 -3.37 5.57 -4.87
C GLU A 249 -2.98 7.05 -4.80
N LEU A 250 -2.47 7.59 -5.90
CA LEU A 250 -2.22 9.01 -6.07
C LEU A 250 -3.54 9.79 -6.13
N THR A 251 -3.57 10.99 -5.59
CA THR A 251 -4.68 11.93 -5.78
C THR A 251 -4.82 12.31 -7.25
N SER A 252 -5.99 12.80 -7.67
CA SER A 252 -6.20 13.25 -9.06
C SER A 252 -5.19 14.32 -9.49
N SER A 253 -4.71 15.17 -8.57
CA SER A 253 -3.73 16.20 -8.86
C SER A 253 -2.30 15.67 -8.95
N GLU A 254 -1.93 14.68 -8.13
CA GLU A 254 -0.65 13.98 -8.28
C GLU A 254 -0.60 13.21 -9.61
N LYS A 255 -1.71 12.54 -10.00
CA LYS A 255 -1.84 11.89 -11.30
C LYS A 255 -1.62 12.89 -12.46
N ALA A 256 -2.25 14.05 -12.41
CA ALA A 256 -2.04 15.12 -13.40
C ALA A 256 -0.57 15.55 -13.51
N GLU A 257 0.16 15.57 -12.39
CA GLU A 257 1.60 15.88 -12.41
C GLU A 257 2.42 14.74 -13.07
N VAL A 258 2.02 13.49 -12.90
CA VAL A 258 2.65 12.36 -13.63
C VAL A 258 2.52 12.58 -15.15
N PHE A 259 1.35 12.98 -15.65
CA PHE A 259 1.15 13.30 -17.08
C PHE A 259 2.07 14.43 -17.56
N ARG A 260 2.20 15.51 -16.78
CA ARG A 260 3.12 16.64 -17.12
C ARG A 260 4.58 16.19 -17.20
N ARG A 261 5.00 15.40 -16.21
CA ARG A 261 6.37 14.87 -16.15
C ARG A 261 6.65 13.90 -17.30
N ALA A 262 5.76 12.96 -17.56
CA ALA A 262 5.89 11.98 -18.63
C ALA A 262 6.10 12.67 -19.99
N GLN A 263 5.29 13.67 -20.31
CA GLN A 263 5.45 14.45 -21.54
C GLN A 263 6.81 15.17 -21.61
N ARG A 264 7.18 15.88 -20.54
CA ARG A 264 8.39 16.70 -20.51
C ARG A 264 9.68 15.86 -20.51
N GLU A 265 9.69 14.80 -19.71
CA GLU A 265 10.90 14.04 -19.39
C GLU A 265 11.13 12.86 -20.33
N VAL A 266 10.07 12.33 -20.98
CA VAL A 266 10.16 11.12 -21.80
C VAL A 266 9.61 11.32 -23.21
N LEU A 267 8.32 11.65 -23.38
CA LEU A 267 7.70 11.66 -24.69
C LEU A 267 8.30 12.73 -25.62
N THR A 268 8.54 13.94 -25.11
CA THR A 268 9.17 15.02 -25.89
C THR A 268 10.63 14.70 -26.28
N PRO A 269 11.51 14.21 -25.40
CA PRO A 269 12.85 13.80 -25.76
C PRO A 269 12.93 12.67 -26.81
N LEU A 270 11.93 11.77 -26.84
CA LEU A 270 11.89 10.63 -27.76
C LEU A 270 11.16 10.93 -29.10
N GLN A 271 10.73 12.16 -29.33
CA GLN A 271 9.94 12.54 -30.53
C GLN A 271 10.58 12.21 -31.89
N SER A 272 11.89 11.96 -31.94
CA SER A 272 12.55 11.54 -33.18
C SER A 272 12.24 10.09 -33.59
N GLN A 273 11.77 9.26 -32.66
CA GLN A 273 11.36 7.88 -32.87
C GLN A 273 9.89 7.64 -32.50
N LEU A 274 9.34 8.43 -31.58
CA LEU A 274 7.96 8.34 -31.12
C LEU A 274 7.01 8.98 -32.15
N ILE A 275 6.24 8.14 -32.86
CA ILE A 275 5.30 8.57 -33.91
C ILE A 275 3.86 8.79 -33.39
N GLY A 276 3.60 8.55 -32.10
CA GLY A 276 2.30 8.79 -31.48
C GLY A 276 2.19 8.24 -30.08
N SER A 277 1.24 8.77 -29.31
CA SER A 277 0.95 8.23 -27.97
C SER A 277 -0.54 8.35 -27.62
N TYR A 278 -1.01 7.43 -26.76
CA TYR A 278 -2.39 7.36 -26.31
C TYR A 278 -2.44 7.34 -24.77
N ALA A 279 -3.04 8.36 -24.19
CA ALA A 279 -3.24 8.45 -22.75
C ALA A 279 -4.20 7.35 -22.26
N PHE A 280 -3.87 6.66 -21.21
CA PHE A 280 -4.73 5.67 -20.55
C PHE A 280 -5.41 6.29 -19.33
N PHE A 281 -6.75 6.32 -19.22
CA PHE A 281 -7.61 6.15 -20.37
C PHE A 281 -8.78 7.15 -20.29
N TRP A 282 -9.34 7.56 -21.40
CA TRP A 282 -10.47 8.48 -21.50
C TRP A 282 -11.77 7.74 -21.17
N GLY A 283 -12.14 7.76 -19.90
CA GLY A 283 -13.26 7.02 -19.37
C GLY A 283 -13.07 6.70 -17.87
N GLN A 284 -13.86 5.78 -17.39
CA GLN A 284 -13.85 5.25 -16.02
C GLN A 284 -13.83 3.72 -16.06
N LYS A 285 -13.10 3.09 -15.17
CA LYS A 285 -13.14 1.64 -14.96
C LYS A 285 -12.80 1.30 -13.51
N GLN A 286 -13.31 0.17 -13.04
CA GLN A 286 -12.88 -0.46 -11.80
C GLN A 286 -11.56 -1.21 -12.07
N GLU A 287 -10.49 -0.79 -11.39
CA GLU A 287 -9.24 -1.54 -11.30
C GLU A 287 -8.57 -1.15 -9.98
N ARG A 288 -8.57 -2.04 -9.00
CA ARG A 288 -8.28 -1.79 -7.57
C ARG A 288 -9.24 -0.77 -6.94
N THR A 289 -9.38 0.37 -7.56
CA THR A 289 -10.34 1.41 -7.19
C THR A 289 -11.12 1.86 -8.43
N PRO A 290 -12.26 2.51 -8.28
CA PRO A 290 -12.99 3.08 -9.41
C PRO A 290 -12.31 4.33 -10.01
N THR A 291 -11.23 4.82 -9.38
CA THR A 291 -10.56 6.07 -9.74
C THR A 291 -9.11 5.89 -10.18
N TRP A 292 -8.54 4.67 -10.16
CA TRP A 292 -7.10 4.45 -10.37
C TRP A 292 -6.60 5.03 -11.70
N PHE A 293 -7.17 4.59 -12.81
CA PHE A 293 -6.69 4.95 -14.17
C PHE A 293 -7.61 5.90 -14.92
N GLY A 294 -8.88 5.99 -14.55
CA GLY A 294 -9.85 6.81 -15.26
C GLY A 294 -9.51 8.31 -15.22
N LEU A 295 -9.55 8.97 -16.37
CA LEU A 295 -9.44 10.43 -16.47
C LEU A 295 -10.77 11.13 -16.14
N ILE A 296 -11.86 10.34 -16.11
CA ILE A 296 -13.24 10.76 -15.84
C ILE A 296 -13.72 9.98 -14.59
N THR A 297 -14.42 10.67 -13.71
CA THR A 297 -14.98 10.04 -12.50
C THR A 297 -16.15 9.10 -12.86
N PRO A 298 -16.58 8.20 -11.95
CA PRO A 298 -17.78 7.38 -12.17
C PRO A 298 -19.03 8.17 -12.51
N GLU A 299 -19.12 9.44 -12.12
CA GLU A 299 -20.24 10.33 -12.38
C GLU A 299 -20.11 11.12 -13.71
N GLY A 300 -19.03 10.87 -14.48
CA GLY A 300 -18.82 11.49 -15.78
C GLY A 300 -18.08 12.83 -15.75
N GLU A 301 -17.46 13.19 -14.62
CA GLU A 301 -16.77 14.47 -14.47
C GLU A 301 -15.27 14.35 -14.79
N GLN A 302 -14.72 15.35 -15.45
CA GLN A 302 -13.34 15.39 -15.92
C GLN A 302 -12.37 15.84 -14.81
N THR A 303 -11.24 15.14 -14.68
CA THR A 303 -10.20 15.45 -13.69
C THR A 303 -9.11 16.39 -14.22
N GLU A 304 -8.23 16.89 -13.36
CA GLU A 304 -7.09 17.76 -13.71
C GLU A 304 -6.17 17.14 -14.78
N ALA A 305 -6.10 15.83 -14.90
CA ALA A 305 -5.31 15.17 -15.94
C ALA A 305 -5.81 15.50 -17.37
N ILE A 306 -7.12 15.68 -17.56
CA ILE A 306 -7.68 16.13 -18.84
C ILE A 306 -7.27 17.59 -19.14
N ASP A 307 -7.24 18.47 -18.16
CA ASP A 307 -6.76 19.85 -18.33
C ASP A 307 -5.28 19.88 -18.74
N VAL A 308 -4.49 18.93 -18.24
CA VAL A 308 -3.09 18.76 -18.65
C VAL A 308 -3.02 18.31 -20.10
N LEU A 309 -3.77 17.26 -20.49
CA LEU A 309 -3.80 16.76 -21.86
C LEU A 309 -4.26 17.86 -22.86
N GLU A 310 -5.31 18.62 -22.52
CA GLU A 310 -5.75 19.76 -23.34
C GLU A 310 -4.59 20.76 -23.56
N THR A 311 -3.89 21.13 -22.50
CA THR A 311 -2.74 22.02 -22.58
C THR A 311 -1.61 21.44 -23.46
N LEU A 312 -1.32 20.14 -23.34
CA LEU A 312 -0.30 19.46 -24.13
C LEU A 312 -0.68 19.35 -25.62
N TRP A 313 -1.95 19.15 -25.92
CA TRP A 313 -2.46 18.94 -27.28
C TRP A 313 -2.70 20.24 -28.05
N THR A 314 -3.14 21.29 -27.34
CA THR A 314 -3.52 22.56 -27.96
C THR A 314 -2.48 23.68 -27.79
N GLY A 315 -1.61 23.57 -26.80
CA GLY A 315 -0.70 24.63 -26.36
C GLY A 315 -1.37 25.70 -25.50
N GLU A 316 -2.68 25.62 -25.28
CA GLU A 316 -3.47 26.58 -24.51
C GLU A 316 -3.92 26.00 -23.17
N ARG A 317 -3.98 26.84 -22.14
CA ARG A 317 -4.51 26.43 -20.84
C ARG A 317 -6.03 26.49 -20.86
N PRO A 318 -6.73 25.50 -20.28
CA PRO A 318 -8.18 25.51 -20.12
C PRO A 318 -8.66 26.77 -19.40
N GLN A 319 -9.77 27.35 -19.86
CA GLN A 319 -10.39 28.52 -19.20
C GLN A 319 -11.03 28.12 -17.86
N GLN A 320 -11.64 26.96 -17.82
CA GLN A 320 -12.19 26.33 -16.61
C GLN A 320 -11.32 25.15 -16.26
N ARG A 321 -10.85 25.08 -15.01
CA ARG A 321 -9.95 24.05 -14.53
C ARG A 321 -10.64 23.19 -13.48
N ALA A 322 -10.28 21.94 -13.44
CA ALA A 322 -10.70 21.04 -12.39
C ALA A 322 -10.18 21.51 -11.01
N PRO A 323 -10.92 21.24 -9.93
CA PRO A 323 -10.43 21.45 -8.58
C PRO A 323 -9.12 20.69 -8.35
N ARG A 324 -8.24 21.24 -7.52
CA ARG A 324 -6.95 20.64 -7.21
C ARG A 324 -6.90 20.14 -5.77
N VAL A 325 -6.50 18.89 -5.58
CA VAL A 325 -6.30 18.31 -4.26
C VAL A 325 -5.03 18.88 -3.63
N GLU A 326 -5.15 19.43 -2.43
CA GLU A 326 -4.02 19.79 -1.58
C GLU A 326 -3.73 18.70 -0.56
N SER A 327 -4.76 18.15 0.11
CA SER A 327 -4.60 17.03 1.03
C SER A 327 -5.92 16.32 1.30
N LEU A 328 -5.83 15.04 1.68
CA LEU A 328 -6.88 14.26 2.32
C LEU A 328 -6.28 13.62 3.58
N THR A 329 -6.97 13.74 4.72
CA THR A 329 -6.57 13.09 5.97
C THR A 329 -7.74 12.35 6.60
N LEU A 330 -7.44 11.24 7.29
CA LEU A 330 -8.35 10.48 8.16
C LEU A 330 -7.67 10.31 9.53
N ALA A 331 -8.37 10.64 10.60
CA ALA A 331 -7.81 10.66 11.96
C ALA A 331 -6.51 11.50 12.09
N GLY A 332 -6.33 12.50 11.21
CA GLY A 332 -5.14 13.34 11.14
C GLY A 332 -3.98 12.78 10.29
N HIS A 333 -4.12 11.58 9.71
CA HIS A 333 -3.09 10.91 8.93
C HIS A 333 -3.41 10.92 7.42
N THR A 334 -2.39 10.88 6.59
CA THR A 334 -2.47 10.76 5.13
C THR A 334 -2.46 9.30 4.68
N SER A 335 -2.71 9.05 3.39
CA SER A 335 -2.72 7.69 2.82
C SER A 335 -1.40 6.90 2.95
N ARG A 336 -0.27 7.58 3.22
CA ARG A 336 1.06 6.97 3.31
C ARG A 336 1.46 6.53 4.72
N GLU A 337 0.59 6.77 5.73
CA GLU A 337 0.94 6.57 7.14
C GLU A 337 0.34 5.31 7.75
N ASN A 338 -0.14 4.35 6.95
CA ASN A 338 -0.77 3.11 7.43
C ASN A 338 -1.88 3.40 8.48
N VAL A 339 -2.92 4.10 8.07
CA VAL A 339 -3.97 4.59 8.98
C VAL A 339 -4.72 3.43 9.63
N ILE A 340 -4.69 3.37 10.96
CA ILE A 340 -5.47 2.43 11.76
C ILE A 340 -6.54 3.21 12.52
N VAL A 341 -7.76 2.69 12.61
CA VAL A 341 -8.87 3.24 13.38
C VAL A 341 -9.54 2.13 14.20
N LEU A 342 -10.27 2.51 15.25
CA LEU A 342 -10.97 1.53 16.09
C LEU A 342 -12.40 1.29 15.60
N ALA A 343 -12.82 0.03 15.59
CA ALA A 343 -14.18 -0.39 15.27
C ALA A 343 -15.22 0.33 16.14
N GLY A 344 -16.29 0.83 15.53
CA GLY A 344 -17.36 1.51 16.22
C GLY A 344 -17.05 2.92 16.72
N GLN A 345 -15.84 3.43 16.54
CA GLN A 345 -15.46 4.80 16.84
C GLN A 345 -15.58 5.71 15.63
N SER A 346 -15.87 7.00 15.85
CA SER A 346 -15.95 8.01 14.80
C SER A 346 -14.65 8.80 14.72
N PHE A 347 -14.10 8.93 13.50
CA PHE A 347 -12.86 9.64 13.22
C PHE A 347 -13.07 10.76 12.20
N PRO A 348 -12.45 11.94 12.40
CA PRO A 348 -12.58 13.03 11.46
C PRO A 348 -11.80 12.77 10.18
N ALA A 349 -12.39 13.16 9.04
CA ALA A 349 -11.74 13.24 7.75
C ALA A 349 -11.80 14.68 7.22
N HIS A 350 -10.70 15.13 6.58
CA HIS A 350 -10.61 16.47 5.99
C HIS A 350 -10.09 16.38 4.56
N PHE A 351 -10.80 17.01 3.63
CA PHE A 351 -10.43 17.07 2.22
C PHE A 351 -10.19 18.53 1.81
N VAL A 352 -8.93 18.92 1.62
CA VAL A 352 -8.52 20.28 1.32
C VAL A 352 -8.30 20.44 -0.18
N ILE A 353 -8.98 21.42 -0.77
CA ILE A 353 -9.02 21.67 -2.20
C ILE A 353 -8.60 23.11 -2.49
N ALA A 354 -7.79 23.31 -3.53
CA ALA A 354 -7.56 24.60 -4.16
C ALA A 354 -8.45 24.73 -5.39
N HIS A 355 -9.28 25.78 -5.42
CA HIS A 355 -10.14 26.14 -6.54
C HIS A 355 -10.48 27.63 -6.51
N ASP A 356 -10.79 28.22 -7.67
CA ASP A 356 -11.07 29.65 -7.80
C ASP A 356 -12.42 30.06 -7.15
N ASP A 357 -13.37 29.11 -7.03
CA ASP A 357 -14.70 29.31 -6.42
C ASP A 357 -15.02 28.15 -5.44
N LEU A 358 -14.60 28.29 -4.20
CA LEU A 358 -14.78 27.26 -3.16
C LEU A 358 -16.26 27.13 -2.71
N ASP A 359 -17.08 28.15 -2.85
CA ASP A 359 -18.48 28.16 -2.41
C ASP A 359 -19.39 27.29 -3.30
N ARG A 360 -18.91 26.90 -4.47
CA ARG A 360 -19.65 26.07 -5.43
C ARG A 360 -19.27 24.60 -5.42
N LEU A 361 -18.30 24.22 -4.60
CA LEU A 361 -17.83 22.86 -4.55
C LEU A 361 -18.85 21.96 -3.82
N ASP A 362 -19.22 20.87 -4.47
CA ASP A 362 -20.03 19.80 -3.88
C ASP A 362 -19.16 18.60 -3.52
N TYR A 363 -19.18 18.22 -2.24
CA TYR A 363 -18.33 17.19 -1.68
C TYR A 363 -19.10 15.89 -1.50
N HIS A 364 -18.49 14.80 -1.93
CA HIS A 364 -19.00 13.45 -1.77
C HIS A 364 -18.00 12.57 -1.04
N TRP A 365 -18.49 11.81 -0.06
CA TRP A 365 -17.70 10.93 0.78
C TRP A 365 -18.26 9.52 0.75
N GLU A 366 -17.39 8.53 0.61
CA GLU A 366 -17.77 7.12 0.59
C GLU A 366 -16.70 6.26 1.23
N VAL A 367 -17.11 5.21 1.94
CA VAL A 367 -16.21 4.17 2.45
C VAL A 367 -16.54 2.87 1.73
N LYS A 368 -15.53 2.15 1.25
CA LYS A 368 -15.66 0.83 0.65
C LYS A 368 -14.75 -0.16 1.35
N PRO A 369 -15.09 -1.46 1.38
CA PRO A 369 -14.10 -2.50 1.65
C PRO A 369 -12.93 -2.38 0.67
N GLU A 370 -11.72 -2.72 1.12
CA GLU A 370 -10.54 -2.76 0.24
C GLU A 370 -10.70 -3.87 -0.80
N SER A 371 -10.21 -3.62 -2.02
CA SER A 371 -10.27 -4.61 -3.10
C SER A 371 -9.37 -5.81 -2.80
N GLY A 372 -9.93 -7.01 -2.82
CA GLY A 372 -9.21 -8.27 -2.80
C GLY A 372 -8.88 -8.81 -4.20
N ALA A 373 -9.04 -8.00 -5.24
CA ALA A 373 -8.82 -8.41 -6.63
C ALA A 373 -7.37 -8.83 -6.87
N THR A 374 -7.19 -9.88 -7.65
CA THR A 374 -5.87 -10.44 -8.04
C THR A 374 -5.64 -10.38 -9.55
N GLU A 375 -6.60 -9.86 -10.28
CA GLU A 375 -6.61 -9.71 -11.73
C GLU A 375 -5.47 -8.78 -12.19
N VAL A 376 -4.96 -9.02 -13.41
CA VAL A 376 -3.84 -8.27 -13.99
C VAL A 376 -4.14 -7.92 -15.46
N GLY A 377 -3.40 -6.96 -16.01
CA GLY A 377 -3.49 -6.61 -17.44
C GLY A 377 -4.85 -6.03 -17.83
N GLY A 378 -5.53 -5.36 -16.91
CA GLY A 378 -6.82 -4.72 -17.16
C GLY A 378 -8.00 -5.66 -17.29
N ASP A 379 -7.88 -6.92 -16.86
CA ASP A 379 -8.97 -7.89 -16.79
C ASP A 379 -10.11 -7.34 -15.89
N TYR A 380 -11.32 -7.86 -16.08
CA TYR A 380 -12.51 -7.33 -15.41
C TYR A 380 -12.46 -7.51 -13.89
N GLU A 381 -12.65 -6.44 -13.16
CA GLU A 381 -12.86 -6.43 -11.71
C GLU A 381 -14.30 -6.05 -11.35
N THR A 382 -14.87 -6.75 -10.37
CA THR A 382 -16.20 -6.46 -9.88
C THR A 382 -16.22 -5.14 -9.10
N TYR A 383 -17.23 -4.31 -9.36
CA TYR A 383 -17.46 -3.10 -8.57
C TYR A 383 -17.77 -3.42 -7.11
N ILE A 384 -17.13 -2.71 -6.20
CA ILE A 384 -17.28 -2.89 -4.75
C ILE A 384 -18.28 -1.82 -4.23
N PRO A 385 -19.40 -2.22 -3.63
CA PRO A 385 -20.35 -1.26 -3.08
C PRO A 385 -19.81 -0.56 -1.83
N GLY A 386 -20.33 0.63 -1.56
CA GLY A 386 -20.03 1.38 -0.34
C GLY A 386 -20.60 0.71 0.91
N VAL A 387 -20.02 1.04 2.06
CA VAL A 387 -20.49 0.62 3.38
C VAL A 387 -21.55 1.61 3.86
N ASP A 388 -22.80 1.14 3.95
CA ASP A 388 -23.91 1.96 4.40
C ASP A 388 -23.69 2.52 5.82
N GLY A 389 -23.90 3.82 5.99
CA GLY A 389 -23.78 4.50 7.29
C GLY A 389 -22.33 4.70 7.79
N ALA A 390 -21.32 4.34 7.01
CA ALA A 390 -19.91 4.58 7.39
C ALA A 390 -19.56 6.08 7.43
N ILE A 391 -20.25 6.92 6.68
CA ILE A 391 -20.18 8.38 6.82
C ILE A 391 -21.33 8.81 7.75
N THR A 392 -20.98 9.16 8.98
CA THR A 392 -21.99 9.51 10.01
C THR A 392 -22.39 10.98 9.96
N GLU A 393 -21.47 11.85 9.55
CA GLU A 393 -21.69 13.27 9.34
C GLU A 393 -20.83 13.76 8.19
N ALA A 394 -21.33 14.67 7.36
CA ALA A 394 -20.54 15.36 6.34
C ALA A 394 -20.97 16.82 6.24
N ASP A 395 -19.99 17.73 6.23
CA ASP A 395 -20.19 19.16 6.04
C ASP A 395 -19.07 19.69 5.12
N GLY A 396 -19.37 19.66 3.81
CA GLY A 396 -18.41 20.06 2.77
C GLY A 396 -17.09 19.29 2.87
N ALA A 397 -16.01 20.01 3.09
CA ALA A 397 -14.63 19.48 3.17
C ALA A 397 -14.35 18.60 4.39
N ARG A 398 -15.34 18.36 5.25
CA ARG A 398 -15.20 17.54 6.48
C ARG A 398 -16.20 16.43 6.52
N ALA A 399 -15.76 15.29 7.03
CA ALA A 399 -16.65 14.16 7.30
C ALA A 399 -16.24 13.46 8.60
N SER A 400 -17.17 12.68 9.15
CA SER A 400 -16.95 11.77 10.26
C SER A 400 -17.14 10.35 9.76
N VAL A 401 -16.09 9.53 9.89
CA VAL A 401 -16.04 8.15 9.39
C VAL A 401 -16.15 7.20 10.58
N ARG A 402 -17.05 6.21 10.46
CA ARG A 402 -17.22 5.13 11.42
C ARG A 402 -17.48 3.81 10.70
N VAL A 403 -16.73 2.79 11.06
CA VAL A 403 -16.96 1.42 10.60
C VAL A 403 -17.02 0.52 11.83
N ASP A 404 -18.03 -0.35 11.90
CA ASP A 404 -18.26 -1.18 13.07
C ASP A 404 -17.57 -2.57 12.96
N GLU A 405 -17.21 -3.00 11.75
CA GLU A 405 -16.59 -4.31 11.51
C GLU A 405 -15.09 -4.17 11.25
N ARG A 406 -14.30 -5.04 11.87
CA ARG A 406 -12.86 -5.17 11.62
C ARG A 406 -12.57 -5.52 10.17
N GLY A 407 -11.54 -4.94 9.59
CA GLY A 407 -11.12 -5.22 8.21
C GLY A 407 -10.39 -4.08 7.55
N ALA A 408 -9.97 -4.32 6.30
CA ALA A 408 -9.34 -3.31 5.46
C ALA A 408 -10.41 -2.57 4.64
N TYR A 409 -10.34 -1.24 4.63
CA TYR A 409 -11.27 -0.35 3.97
C TYR A 409 -10.54 0.78 3.25
N ARG A 410 -11.29 1.52 2.43
CA ARG A 410 -10.80 2.72 1.77
C ARG A 410 -11.83 3.84 1.86
N LEU A 411 -11.39 5.00 2.35
CA LEU A 411 -12.17 6.24 2.33
C LEU A 411 -11.94 6.93 0.99
N PHE A 412 -13.02 7.22 0.27
CA PHE A 412 -13.02 8.04 -0.94
C PHE A 412 -13.58 9.41 -0.64
N ALA A 413 -12.92 10.45 -1.14
CA ALA A 413 -13.40 11.81 -1.15
C ALA A 413 -13.37 12.35 -2.59
N ARG A 414 -14.47 12.88 -3.05
CA ARG A 414 -14.63 13.54 -4.35
C ARG A 414 -15.23 14.92 -4.17
N VAL A 415 -14.82 15.84 -5.01
CA VAL A 415 -15.39 17.17 -5.08
C VAL A 415 -15.72 17.52 -6.53
N SER A 416 -16.91 18.06 -6.76
CA SER A 416 -17.41 18.57 -8.04
C SER A 416 -17.49 20.08 -8.03
N ASP A 417 -17.17 20.75 -9.18
CA ASP A 417 -17.37 22.18 -9.36
C ASP A 417 -18.77 22.53 -9.94
N GLY A 418 -19.61 21.51 -10.15
CA GLY A 418 -20.93 21.65 -10.77
C GLY A 418 -20.92 22.02 -12.28
N ASN A 419 -19.77 22.05 -12.93
CA ASN A 419 -19.57 22.33 -14.35
C ASN A 419 -18.89 21.17 -15.11
N GLY A 420 -19.01 19.93 -14.56
CA GLY A 420 -18.44 18.74 -15.15
C GLY A 420 -16.95 18.54 -14.87
N ARG A 421 -16.43 19.18 -13.81
CA ARG A 421 -15.05 19.03 -13.34
C ARG A 421 -15.03 18.48 -11.93
N ALA A 422 -14.09 17.60 -11.65
CA ALA A 422 -13.95 17.02 -10.32
C ALA A 422 -12.48 16.80 -9.92
N ALA A 423 -12.29 16.68 -8.62
CA ALA A 423 -11.07 16.13 -8.03
C ALA A 423 -11.42 15.02 -7.06
N HIS A 424 -10.51 14.07 -6.88
CA HIS A 424 -10.68 12.97 -5.95
C HIS A 424 -9.37 12.58 -5.27
N ALA A 425 -9.53 11.98 -4.10
CA ALA A 425 -8.46 11.32 -3.36
C ALA A 425 -9.06 10.16 -2.55
N ASN A 426 -8.21 9.25 -2.10
CA ASN A 426 -8.65 8.20 -1.20
C ASN A 426 -7.55 7.84 -0.19
N ILE A 427 -7.96 7.19 0.91
CA ILE A 427 -7.07 6.69 1.96
C ILE A 427 -7.43 5.24 2.25
N PRO A 428 -6.52 4.28 2.03
CA PRO A 428 -6.67 2.93 2.57
C PRO A 428 -6.47 2.98 4.08
N PHE A 429 -7.35 2.33 4.85
CA PHE A 429 -7.25 2.26 6.30
C PHE A 429 -7.66 0.89 6.85
N LEU A 430 -7.10 0.53 7.99
CA LEU A 430 -7.42 -0.68 8.72
C LEU A 430 -8.33 -0.36 9.88
N VAL A 431 -9.44 -1.06 9.99
CA VAL A 431 -10.29 -1.05 11.18
C VAL A 431 -9.87 -2.20 12.07
N GLU A 432 -9.45 -1.89 13.28
CA GLU A 432 -9.05 -2.88 14.28
C GLU A 432 -10.00 -2.83 15.47
N ASP A 433 -10.17 -3.95 16.14
CA ASP A 433 -10.91 -4.01 17.39
C ASP A 433 -10.21 -3.18 18.48
N GLY A 434 -10.92 -2.85 19.53
CA GLY A 434 -10.33 -2.13 20.64
C GLY A 434 -11.33 -1.59 21.63
N PHE A 435 -10.78 -0.93 22.63
CA PHE A 435 -11.49 -0.18 23.65
C PHE A 435 -10.78 1.15 23.86
N VAL A 436 -11.42 2.10 24.47
CA VAL A 436 -10.80 3.38 24.84
C VAL A 436 -10.83 3.51 26.36
N GLN A 437 -9.67 3.65 26.97
CA GLN A 437 -9.57 3.93 28.40
C GLN A 437 -9.78 5.42 28.69
N ALA A 438 -10.07 5.74 29.94
CA ALA A 438 -10.20 7.12 30.38
C ALA A 438 -8.94 7.94 30.07
N PRO A 439 -9.05 9.26 29.82
CA PRO A 439 -7.90 10.09 29.42
C PRO A 439 -6.73 10.08 30.41
N ASP A 440 -7.01 9.84 31.70
CA ASP A 440 -6.05 9.78 32.80
C ASP A 440 -5.47 8.36 33.05
N ALA A 441 -5.83 7.38 32.24
CA ALA A 441 -5.31 6.00 32.36
C ALA A 441 -3.86 5.85 31.88
N LEU A 442 -3.33 6.80 31.11
CA LEU A 442 -1.94 6.77 30.67
C LEU A 442 -0.98 6.98 31.84
N ILE A 443 0.01 6.12 31.96
CA ILE A 443 1.08 6.27 32.95
C ILE A 443 1.95 7.46 32.55
N ALA A 444 2.03 8.45 33.42
CA ALA A 444 2.76 9.70 33.17
C ALA A 444 2.34 10.44 31.87
N GLY A 445 1.18 10.14 31.31
CA GLY A 445 0.72 10.71 30.03
C GLY A 445 1.37 10.10 28.79
N GLU A 446 2.19 9.04 28.94
CA GLU A 446 2.96 8.44 27.83
C GLU A 446 2.23 7.26 27.23
N VAL A 447 2.15 7.24 25.90
CA VAL A 447 1.61 6.12 25.13
C VAL A 447 2.68 5.05 24.92
N MET A 448 3.88 5.45 24.49
CA MET A 448 4.99 4.54 24.27
C MET A 448 6.08 4.79 25.29
N ALA A 449 6.39 3.76 26.03
CA ALA A 449 7.48 3.64 26.97
C ALA A 449 8.38 2.47 26.56
N VAL A 450 9.45 2.23 27.28
CA VAL A 450 10.38 1.13 26.96
C VAL A 450 10.85 0.41 28.23
N ALA A 451 10.95 -0.91 28.13
CA ALA A 451 11.63 -1.72 29.15
C ALA A 451 13.14 -1.47 29.07
N TYR A 452 13.75 -1.10 30.16
CA TYR A 452 15.18 -0.74 30.21
C TYR A 452 15.97 -1.71 31.08
N SER A 453 16.99 -2.28 30.48
CA SER A 453 18.04 -3.05 31.12
C SER A 453 19.35 -2.64 30.46
N GLY A 454 20.24 -2.01 31.21
CA GLY A 454 21.45 -1.38 30.69
C GLY A 454 22.66 -2.30 30.59
N PHE A 455 22.52 -3.59 30.84
CA PHE A 455 23.61 -4.56 30.89
C PHE A 455 24.21 -4.81 29.50
N ARG A 456 25.53 -4.62 29.35
CA ARG A 456 26.31 -4.84 28.16
C ARG A 456 27.00 -6.20 28.16
N GLU A 457 27.81 -6.52 27.17
CA GLU A 457 28.58 -7.76 27.13
C GLU A 457 29.42 -7.96 28.40
N GLY A 458 29.28 -9.12 29.03
CA GLY A 458 29.94 -9.46 30.29
C GLY A 458 29.32 -8.83 31.53
N GLN A 459 28.25 -8.08 31.42
CA GLN A 459 27.45 -7.54 32.52
C GLN A 459 26.11 -8.31 32.64
N HIS A 460 25.58 -8.42 33.87
CA HIS A 460 24.33 -9.13 34.12
C HIS A 460 23.73 -8.72 35.49
N PRO A 461 22.40 -8.81 35.68
CA PRO A 461 21.78 -8.66 36.99
C PRO A 461 22.17 -9.82 37.92
N ASP A 462 21.89 -9.67 39.20
CA ASP A 462 22.12 -10.75 40.20
C ASP A 462 21.20 -11.95 39.91
N ARG A 463 21.81 -13.06 39.51
CA ARG A 463 21.12 -14.34 39.27
C ARG A 463 21.42 -15.38 40.36
N GLY A 464 21.89 -14.93 41.51
CA GLY A 464 22.25 -15.77 42.67
C GLY A 464 23.75 -15.85 42.95
N ASP A 465 24.58 -15.34 42.05
CA ASP A 465 26.06 -15.28 42.14
C ASP A 465 26.62 -13.85 42.20
N GLY A 466 25.75 -12.86 42.28
CA GLY A 466 26.04 -11.42 42.30
C GLY A 466 25.86 -10.76 40.95
N ALA A 467 25.59 -9.44 40.97
CA ALA A 467 25.45 -8.65 39.75
C ALA A 467 26.81 -8.15 39.24
N VAL A 468 26.97 -8.04 37.93
CA VAL A 468 28.01 -7.24 37.28
C VAL A 468 27.37 -6.05 36.62
N ASN A 469 27.24 -4.95 37.39
CA ASN A 469 26.49 -3.75 36.97
C ASN A 469 27.23 -2.92 35.94
N PRO A 470 26.54 -2.20 35.05
CA PRO A 470 27.08 -1.11 34.25
C PRO A 470 27.70 -0.02 35.11
N SER A 471 28.65 0.71 34.59
CA SER A 471 29.20 1.91 35.24
C SER A 471 28.16 3.05 35.17
N ARG A 472 28.31 4.07 36.04
CA ARG A 472 27.45 5.25 36.00
C ARG A 472 27.50 6.01 34.65
N GLU A 473 28.70 6.02 34.02
CA GLU A 473 28.90 6.61 32.72
C GLU A 473 28.13 5.86 31.62
N GLU A 474 28.15 4.52 31.65
CA GLU A 474 27.38 3.67 30.69
C GLU A 474 25.87 3.85 30.88
N ILE A 475 25.38 3.92 32.13
CA ILE A 475 23.99 4.16 32.42
C ILE A 475 23.57 5.56 31.92
N LEU A 476 24.39 6.59 32.17
CA LEU A 476 24.09 7.95 31.72
C LEU A 476 24.03 8.02 30.18
N GLU A 477 24.97 7.40 29.47
CA GLU A 477 24.94 7.29 28.01
C GLU A 477 23.64 6.67 27.50
N ASP A 478 23.19 5.57 28.10
CA ASP A 478 21.95 4.90 27.74
C ASP A 478 20.72 5.82 27.96
N LEU A 479 20.66 6.52 29.09
CA LEU A 479 19.55 7.44 29.42
C LEU A 479 19.53 8.66 28.47
N GLU A 480 20.68 9.22 28.10
CA GLU A 480 20.78 10.32 27.14
C GLU A 480 20.32 9.86 25.73
N ILE A 481 20.68 8.65 25.28
CA ILE A 481 20.21 8.05 24.03
C ILE A 481 18.68 7.90 24.04
N LEU A 482 18.11 7.41 25.13
CA LEU A 482 16.65 7.28 25.25
C LEU A 482 15.94 8.65 25.20
N VAL A 483 16.49 9.67 25.85
CA VAL A 483 15.97 11.05 25.79
C VAL A 483 16.04 11.62 24.36
N GLU A 484 17.16 11.42 23.66
CA GLU A 484 17.35 11.88 22.28
C GLU A 484 16.30 11.28 21.33
N HIS A 485 15.95 10.00 21.54
CA HIS A 485 14.93 9.30 20.74
C HIS A 485 13.50 9.45 21.27
N GLY A 486 13.28 10.38 22.19
CA GLY A 486 11.95 10.80 22.63
C GLY A 486 11.32 9.94 23.74
N PHE A 487 12.02 8.98 24.31
CA PHE A 487 11.48 8.22 25.46
C PHE A 487 11.47 9.06 26.73
N ARG A 488 10.34 9.04 27.43
CA ARG A 488 10.11 9.81 28.66
C ARG A 488 9.65 8.95 29.84
N LEU A 489 9.40 7.67 29.59
CA LEU A 489 9.00 6.68 30.60
C LEU A 489 9.73 5.37 30.34
N ILE A 490 10.41 4.86 31.36
CA ILE A 490 11.11 3.57 31.33
C ILE A 490 10.63 2.64 32.43
N ARG A 491 10.77 1.35 32.23
CA ARG A 491 10.48 0.31 33.23
C ARG A 491 11.77 -0.36 33.66
N LEU A 492 12.01 -0.45 34.95
CA LEU A 492 13.07 -1.22 35.60
C LEU A 492 12.50 -2.52 36.19
N TYR A 493 13.34 -3.49 36.49
CA TYR A 493 12.92 -4.83 36.89
C TYR A 493 13.14 -5.17 38.37
N ASP A 494 14.08 -4.51 39.06
CA ASP A 494 14.43 -4.74 40.45
C ASP A 494 14.71 -3.44 41.21
N SER A 495 14.91 -3.54 42.54
CA SER A 495 15.30 -2.44 43.41
C SER A 495 16.79 -2.45 43.77
N GLY A 496 17.62 -3.14 42.99
CA GLY A 496 19.05 -3.30 43.22
C GLY A 496 19.88 -2.03 42.98
N GLU A 497 21.21 -2.17 43.05
CA GLU A 497 22.14 -1.07 42.91
C GLU A 497 22.07 -0.41 41.52
N ASN A 498 21.89 -1.21 40.46
CA ASN A 498 21.72 -0.66 39.11
C ASN A 498 20.51 0.28 39.01
N SER A 499 19.36 -0.14 39.49
CA SER A 499 18.14 0.68 39.51
C SER A 499 18.29 1.95 40.36
N ARG A 500 18.98 1.84 41.51
CA ARG A 500 19.31 3.02 42.33
C ARG A 500 20.13 4.05 41.54
N GLN A 501 21.18 3.58 40.85
CA GLN A 501 22.04 4.45 40.05
C GLN A 501 21.28 5.13 38.91
N VAL A 502 20.38 4.42 38.24
CA VAL A 502 19.49 4.99 37.21
C VAL A 502 18.67 6.14 37.79
N LEU A 503 18.01 5.94 38.94
CA LEU A 503 17.20 6.99 39.60
C LEU A 503 18.05 8.20 40.02
N GLU A 504 19.26 7.96 40.56
CA GLU A 504 20.20 9.01 40.93
C GLU A 504 20.62 9.83 39.73
N LEU A 505 21.03 9.18 38.60
CA LEU A 505 21.47 9.87 37.39
C LEU A 505 20.36 10.68 36.73
N ILE A 506 19.12 10.15 36.66
CA ILE A 506 17.97 10.88 36.16
C ILE A 506 17.80 12.20 36.94
N ARG A 507 17.88 12.14 38.27
CA ARG A 507 17.74 13.31 39.11
C ARG A 507 18.94 14.25 39.04
N GLU A 508 20.18 13.74 39.12
CA GLU A 508 21.43 14.51 39.06
C GLU A 508 21.59 15.30 37.76
N HIS A 509 21.17 14.72 36.65
CA HIS A 509 21.25 15.33 35.31
C HIS A 509 19.93 15.98 34.86
N GLU A 510 18.91 16.03 35.74
CA GLU A 510 17.58 16.60 35.44
C GLU A 510 17.00 16.02 34.11
N LEU A 511 17.19 14.75 33.87
CA LEU A 511 16.72 14.10 32.65
C LEU A 511 15.17 14.02 32.64
N PRO A 512 14.50 14.31 31.53
CA PRO A 512 13.03 14.27 31.46
C PRO A 512 12.52 12.82 31.30
N ILE A 513 12.94 11.93 32.21
CA ILE A 513 12.55 10.52 32.25
C ILE A 513 11.86 10.24 33.57
N GLN A 514 10.70 9.57 33.49
CA GLN A 514 10.01 8.98 34.62
C GLN A 514 10.17 7.46 34.62
N VAL A 515 9.99 6.86 35.78
CA VAL A 515 10.34 5.44 35.97
C VAL A 515 9.16 4.67 36.57
N MET A 516 8.85 3.51 35.99
CA MET A 516 8.16 2.42 36.66
C MET A 516 9.23 1.54 37.28
N LEU A 517 9.29 1.54 38.62
CA LEU A 517 10.24 0.74 39.37
C LEU A 517 9.72 -0.71 39.53
N GLY A 518 10.47 -1.68 39.07
CA GLY A 518 10.20 -3.09 39.29
C GLY A 518 10.71 -3.59 40.63
N LEU A 519 10.06 -4.58 41.20
CA LEU A 519 10.50 -5.34 42.37
C LEU A 519 10.53 -6.81 41.99
N TRP A 520 11.73 -7.37 41.83
CA TRP A 520 11.91 -8.76 41.40
C TRP A 520 11.63 -9.72 42.52
N LEU A 521 10.69 -10.65 42.32
CA LEU A 521 10.37 -11.71 43.29
C LEU A 521 11.07 -13.02 42.89
N ARG A 522 11.84 -13.59 43.80
CA ARG A 522 12.46 -14.91 43.67
C ARG A 522 11.48 -16.00 44.05
N ALA A 523 11.71 -17.24 43.57
CA ALA A 523 10.87 -18.41 43.83
C ALA A 523 10.61 -18.63 45.33
N GLU A 524 9.34 -18.73 45.69
CA GLU A 524 8.88 -19.17 47.01
C GLU A 524 8.23 -20.57 46.94
N LEU A 525 7.96 -21.04 45.72
CA LEU A 525 7.54 -22.39 45.39
C LEU A 525 8.46 -22.97 44.29
N SER A 526 8.72 -24.27 44.36
CA SER A 526 9.43 -24.96 43.30
C SER A 526 8.47 -25.36 42.18
N ASN A 527 8.70 -24.84 40.99
CA ASN A 527 7.87 -25.10 39.80
C ASN A 527 8.57 -26.02 38.78
N HIS A 528 9.36 -26.98 39.23
CA HIS A 528 10.13 -27.89 38.38
C HIS A 528 9.28 -28.79 37.47
N GLU A 529 8.01 -29.00 37.80
CA GLU A 529 7.07 -29.78 36.97
C GLU A 529 6.45 -28.92 35.84
N GLY A 530 6.38 -27.60 36.00
CA GLY A 530 5.78 -26.66 35.05
C GLY A 530 6.80 -25.88 34.22
N CYS A 531 7.97 -25.63 34.80
CA CYS A 531 9.02 -24.82 34.14
C CYS A 531 9.94 -25.69 33.27
N PRO A 532 10.00 -25.47 31.94
CA PRO A 532 10.78 -26.29 31.01
C PRO A 532 12.30 -26.27 31.22
N TRP A 533 12.83 -25.28 31.93
CA TRP A 533 14.26 -25.08 32.15
C TRP A 533 14.69 -25.26 33.62
N LEU A 534 13.79 -25.75 34.49
CA LEU A 534 14.08 -26.07 35.86
C LEU A 534 14.09 -27.58 36.05
N ASP A 535 15.25 -28.19 35.82
CA ASP A 535 15.39 -29.67 35.77
C ASP A 535 15.14 -30.38 37.13
N GLU A 536 15.40 -29.70 38.25
CA GLU A 536 15.28 -30.26 39.60
C GLU A 536 14.49 -29.32 40.53
N PRO A 537 13.83 -29.87 41.56
CA PRO A 537 13.13 -29.08 42.57
C PRO A 537 14.07 -28.11 43.30
N ILE A 538 13.65 -26.86 43.47
CA ILE A 538 14.35 -25.87 44.29
C ILE A 538 14.32 -26.34 45.75
N PRO A 539 15.50 -26.46 46.47
CA PRO A 539 15.54 -26.88 47.83
C PRO A 539 14.76 -25.98 48.78
N GLU A 540 14.06 -26.53 49.80
CA GLU A 540 13.26 -25.74 50.76
C GLU A 540 14.10 -24.70 51.51
N GLN A 541 15.39 -24.99 51.74
CA GLN A 541 16.32 -24.02 52.36
C GLN A 541 16.52 -22.75 51.47
N GLU A 542 16.58 -22.95 50.16
CA GLU A 542 16.69 -21.88 49.19
C GLU A 542 15.38 -21.09 49.07
N LEU A 543 14.25 -21.80 48.97
CA LEU A 543 12.92 -21.15 48.99
C LEU A 543 12.71 -20.32 50.27
N ALA A 544 13.19 -20.80 51.42
CA ALA A 544 13.13 -20.03 52.67
C ALA A 544 14.07 -18.79 52.66
N ALA A 545 15.24 -18.90 52.02
CA ALA A 545 16.14 -17.75 51.83
C ALA A 545 15.53 -16.71 50.85
N ASN A 546 14.93 -17.17 49.75
CA ASN A 546 14.25 -16.36 48.79
C ASN A 546 13.09 -15.53 49.40
N ARG A 547 12.30 -16.14 50.30
CA ARG A 547 11.24 -15.40 51.04
C ARG A 547 11.81 -14.22 51.81
N ILE A 548 12.95 -14.38 52.47
CA ILE A 548 13.62 -13.30 53.20
C ILE A 548 14.15 -12.24 52.22
N GLU A 549 14.70 -12.64 51.09
CA GLU A 549 15.20 -11.70 50.11
C GLU A 549 14.06 -10.92 49.40
N ASN A 550 12.91 -11.59 49.15
CA ASN A 550 11.73 -10.90 48.63
C ASN A 550 11.22 -9.81 49.60
N GLU A 551 11.19 -10.12 50.92
CA GLU A 551 10.86 -9.11 51.92
C GLU A 551 11.82 -7.91 51.90
N ARG A 552 13.13 -8.15 51.72
CA ARG A 552 14.14 -7.08 51.57
C ARG A 552 13.98 -6.31 50.24
N GLU A 553 13.66 -7.01 49.17
CA GLU A 553 13.37 -6.37 47.86
C GLU A 553 12.21 -5.38 48.01
N ILE A 554 11.14 -5.80 48.66
CA ILE A 554 9.98 -4.93 48.94
C ILE A 554 10.39 -3.74 49.80
N GLU A 555 11.17 -3.94 50.83
CA GLU A 555 11.65 -2.84 51.70
C GLU A 555 12.50 -1.82 50.92
N ARG A 556 13.49 -2.33 50.13
CA ARG A 556 14.34 -1.48 49.26
C ARG A 556 13.51 -0.70 48.22
N GLY A 557 12.55 -1.38 47.59
CA GLY A 557 11.67 -0.74 46.61
C GLY A 557 10.84 0.37 47.19
N VAL A 558 10.26 0.17 48.37
CA VAL A 558 9.53 1.21 49.11
C VAL A 558 10.43 2.39 49.48
N GLU A 559 11.67 2.11 49.91
CA GLU A 559 12.66 3.16 50.20
C GLU A 559 12.99 4.00 48.97
N LEU A 560 13.26 3.33 47.83
CA LEU A 560 13.56 3.99 46.55
C LEU A 560 12.35 4.81 46.05
N ALA A 561 11.15 4.23 46.04
CA ALA A 561 9.95 4.91 45.56
C ALA A 561 9.67 6.20 46.40
N ARG A 562 9.91 6.18 47.72
CA ARG A 562 9.79 7.36 48.56
C ARG A 562 10.91 8.35 48.34
N ALA A 563 12.16 7.86 48.24
CA ALA A 563 13.31 8.75 48.08
C ALA A 563 13.31 9.47 46.71
N PHE A 564 12.70 8.88 45.71
CA PHE A 564 12.64 9.36 44.31
C PHE A 564 11.20 9.56 43.80
N GLU A 565 10.30 10.10 44.67
CA GLU A 565 8.90 10.30 44.33
C GLU A 565 8.67 11.29 43.15
N ASP A 566 9.68 12.09 42.84
CA ASP A 566 9.71 13.01 41.70
C ASP A 566 10.08 12.31 40.37
N VAL A 567 10.65 11.10 40.42
CA VAL A 567 11.11 10.31 39.27
C VAL A 567 10.26 9.05 39.12
N VAL A 568 10.00 8.33 40.21
CA VAL A 568 9.21 7.10 40.23
C VAL A 568 7.71 7.42 40.21
N VAL A 569 7.01 7.01 39.17
CA VAL A 569 5.56 7.28 38.98
C VAL A 569 4.69 6.05 39.24
N SER A 570 5.26 4.86 39.19
CA SER A 570 4.57 3.60 39.45
C SER A 570 5.54 2.54 39.98
N VAL A 571 5.02 1.57 40.73
CA VAL A 571 5.79 0.42 41.20
C VAL A 571 5.12 -0.87 40.74
N ASN A 572 5.92 -1.75 40.10
CA ASN A 572 5.51 -3.05 39.64
C ASN A 572 6.04 -4.13 40.60
N VAL A 573 5.15 -4.92 41.22
CA VAL A 573 5.49 -5.90 42.26
C VAL A 573 5.49 -7.32 41.67
N GLY A 574 6.65 -7.79 41.24
CA GLY A 574 6.84 -9.08 40.57
C GLY A 574 6.72 -8.97 39.05
N ASN A 575 7.35 -9.90 38.36
CA ASN A 575 7.36 -10.03 36.91
C ASN A 575 7.18 -11.50 36.55
N GLU A 576 6.04 -11.87 36.00
CA GLU A 576 5.70 -13.28 35.64
C GLU A 576 5.96 -14.27 36.77
N ALA A 577 5.67 -13.82 38.00
CA ALA A 577 5.88 -14.63 39.20
C ALA A 577 4.75 -15.61 39.47
N LEU A 578 3.66 -15.59 38.68
CA LEU A 578 2.45 -16.38 38.85
C LEU A 578 2.12 -17.28 37.66
N VAL A 579 2.85 -17.19 36.53
CA VAL A 579 2.62 -18.01 35.34
C VAL A 579 3.11 -19.47 35.55
N ASP A 580 2.47 -20.40 34.86
CA ASP A 580 2.71 -21.82 35.03
C ASP A 580 4.11 -22.31 34.61
N TRP A 581 4.82 -21.54 33.77
CA TRP A 581 6.15 -21.85 33.21
C TRP A 581 7.32 -21.17 33.91
N THR A 582 7.05 -20.31 34.92
CA THR A 582 8.13 -19.52 35.55
C THR A 582 9.03 -20.39 36.47
N ASP A 583 10.31 -20.05 36.54
CA ASP A 583 11.30 -20.63 37.46
C ASP A 583 11.32 -19.95 38.86
N HIS A 584 10.58 -18.84 38.98
CA HIS A 584 10.50 -18.04 40.21
C HIS A 584 9.05 -17.88 40.72
N LEU A 585 8.32 -18.98 40.74
CA LEU A 585 6.92 -19.02 41.15
C LEU A 585 6.75 -18.59 42.64
N VAL A 586 5.81 -17.66 42.84
CA VAL A 586 5.41 -17.15 44.17
C VAL A 586 3.93 -17.46 44.43
N PRO A 587 3.52 -17.86 45.64
CA PRO A 587 2.09 -18.06 45.93
C PRO A 587 1.30 -16.74 45.76
N LEU A 588 0.11 -16.83 45.14
CA LEU A 588 -0.75 -15.65 44.88
C LEU A 588 -1.01 -14.81 46.14
N GLU A 589 -1.30 -15.45 47.27
CA GLU A 589 -1.53 -14.78 48.55
C GLU A 589 -0.30 -13.98 49.03
N ARG A 590 0.91 -14.47 48.72
CA ARG A 590 2.15 -13.79 49.05
C ARG A 590 2.31 -12.52 48.17
N VAL A 591 2.08 -12.65 46.86
CA VAL A 591 2.10 -11.49 45.94
C VAL A 591 1.08 -10.44 46.38
N ILE A 592 -0.16 -10.84 46.69
CA ILE A 592 -1.18 -9.94 47.24
C ILE A 592 -0.68 -9.28 48.56
N GLY A 593 -0.01 -10.05 49.42
CA GLY A 593 0.59 -9.50 50.66
C GLY A 593 1.63 -8.41 50.38
N TYR A 594 2.52 -8.66 49.41
CA TYR A 594 3.55 -7.68 48.98
C TYR A 594 2.93 -6.44 48.34
N VAL A 595 1.94 -6.59 47.46
CA VAL A 595 1.18 -5.47 46.87
C VAL A 595 0.55 -4.59 47.97
N ARG A 596 -0.12 -5.18 48.96
CA ARG A 596 -0.72 -4.42 50.07
C ARG A 596 0.32 -3.68 50.88
N GLN A 597 1.49 -4.29 51.14
CA GLN A 597 2.60 -3.68 51.85
C GLN A 597 3.12 -2.46 51.11
N VAL A 598 3.36 -2.57 49.79
CA VAL A 598 3.83 -1.47 48.96
C VAL A 598 2.78 -0.36 48.89
N ARG A 599 1.52 -0.68 48.54
CA ARG A 599 0.42 0.31 48.50
C ARG A 599 0.19 1.08 49.82
N GLY A 600 0.35 0.40 50.92
CA GLY A 600 0.25 1.05 52.24
C GLY A 600 1.41 1.97 52.60
N ALA A 601 2.50 1.91 51.82
CA ALA A 601 3.75 2.60 52.15
C ALA A 601 4.10 3.76 51.19
N ILE A 602 3.58 3.80 49.95
CA ILE A 602 3.91 4.80 48.95
C ILE A 602 2.67 5.49 48.38
N SER A 603 2.87 6.60 47.66
CA SER A 603 1.81 7.37 47.00
C SER A 603 1.65 7.08 45.51
N GLN A 604 2.65 6.44 44.90
CA GLN A 604 2.66 6.04 43.48
C GLN A 604 1.67 4.90 43.22
N SER A 605 1.23 4.77 41.96
CA SER A 605 0.37 3.64 41.56
C SER A 605 1.12 2.32 41.62
N VAL A 606 0.40 1.25 41.98
CA VAL A 606 0.97 -0.09 42.16
C VAL A 606 0.30 -1.09 41.20
N THR A 607 1.11 -1.87 40.53
CA THR A 607 0.70 -2.91 39.59
C THR A 607 1.49 -4.21 39.79
N VAL A 608 1.10 -5.25 39.05
CA VAL A 608 1.84 -6.51 38.87
C VAL A 608 1.87 -6.80 37.36
N ALA A 609 2.98 -7.36 36.88
CA ALA A 609 3.18 -7.71 35.50
C ALA A 609 3.04 -9.23 35.30
N GLU A 610 2.03 -9.66 34.56
CA GLU A 610 1.76 -11.07 34.25
C GLU A 610 1.31 -11.24 32.80
N ASN A 611 1.44 -12.47 32.30
CA ASN A 611 0.95 -12.82 30.98
C ASN A 611 -0.58 -12.70 30.89
N TYR A 612 -1.10 -12.35 29.71
CA TYR A 612 -2.52 -12.12 29.47
C TYR A 612 -3.40 -13.35 29.82
N GLU A 613 -2.94 -14.59 29.57
CA GLU A 613 -3.70 -15.81 29.90
C GLU A 613 -3.90 -15.97 31.41
N TRP A 614 -2.86 -15.65 32.19
CA TRP A 614 -2.96 -15.69 33.65
C TRP A 614 -4.00 -14.70 34.16
N TRP A 615 -4.01 -13.46 33.63
CA TRP A 615 -5.00 -12.44 33.97
C TRP A 615 -6.42 -12.89 33.69
N ILE A 616 -6.66 -13.55 32.55
CA ILE A 616 -7.98 -14.07 32.17
C ILE A 616 -8.43 -15.19 33.10
N ARG A 617 -7.51 -16.11 33.43
CA ARG A 617 -7.86 -17.32 34.17
C ARG A 617 -7.96 -17.09 35.68
N ASP A 618 -6.97 -16.45 36.29
CA ASP A 618 -6.77 -16.40 37.75
C ASP A 618 -6.62 -14.97 38.30
N GLY A 619 -6.60 -13.94 37.47
CA GLY A 619 -6.19 -12.57 37.83
C GLY A 619 -7.15 -11.79 38.72
N ALA A 620 -8.43 -12.14 38.80
CA ALA A 620 -9.45 -11.32 39.48
C ALA A 620 -9.15 -10.99 40.96
N PRO A 621 -8.66 -11.90 41.80
CA PRO A 621 -8.33 -11.58 43.21
C PRO A 621 -7.19 -10.58 43.34
N LEU A 622 -6.18 -10.65 42.45
CA LEU A 622 -5.04 -9.73 42.45
C LEU A 622 -5.42 -8.37 41.84
N ALA A 623 -6.18 -8.35 40.76
CA ALA A 623 -6.63 -7.13 40.10
C ALA A 623 -7.41 -6.21 41.05
N ALA A 624 -8.16 -6.76 41.99
CA ALA A 624 -8.89 -5.98 43.01
C ALA A 624 -7.98 -5.22 43.98
N GLU A 625 -6.70 -5.53 44.04
CA GLU A 625 -5.72 -4.90 44.92
C GLU A 625 -4.83 -3.88 44.17
N LEU A 626 -4.98 -3.75 42.85
CA LEU A 626 -4.11 -2.96 42.00
C LEU A 626 -4.78 -1.65 41.53
N ASP A 627 -3.97 -0.67 41.19
CA ASP A 627 -4.41 0.57 40.56
C ASP A 627 -4.62 0.39 39.05
N PHE A 628 -3.87 -0.51 38.44
CA PHE A 628 -4.05 -0.98 37.07
C PHE A 628 -3.37 -2.36 36.94
N ILE A 629 -3.74 -3.12 35.91
CA ILE A 629 -3.12 -4.41 35.59
C ILE A 629 -2.02 -4.25 34.53
N GLY A 630 -0.91 -4.96 34.72
CA GLY A 630 0.20 -5.00 33.78
C GLY A 630 0.17 -6.26 32.93
N VAL A 631 -0.04 -6.12 31.62
CA VAL A 631 -0.21 -7.24 30.70
C VAL A 631 1.03 -7.47 29.87
N HIS A 632 1.47 -8.73 29.78
CA HIS A 632 2.47 -9.17 28.81
C HIS A 632 1.80 -9.92 27.64
N THR A 633 2.25 -9.66 26.42
CA THR A 633 1.76 -10.32 25.21
C THR A 633 2.83 -10.31 24.12
N TYR A 634 3.13 -11.50 23.59
CA TYR A 634 4.20 -11.71 22.60
C TYR A 634 3.71 -12.56 21.43
N PRO A 635 3.08 -11.97 20.39
CA PRO A 635 2.54 -12.73 19.27
C PRO A 635 3.54 -13.69 18.62
N VAL A 636 4.82 -13.29 18.51
CA VAL A 636 5.84 -14.10 17.85
C VAL A 636 6.20 -15.38 18.63
N TRP A 637 6.12 -15.38 19.98
CA TRP A 637 6.25 -16.59 20.81
C TRP A 637 5.06 -17.54 20.61
N GLU A 638 3.88 -17.00 20.35
CA GLU A 638 2.63 -17.73 20.09
C GLU A 638 2.51 -18.15 18.60
N GLU A 639 3.64 -18.25 17.90
CA GLU A 639 3.75 -18.66 16.50
C GLU A 639 3.04 -17.76 15.48
N ARG A 640 2.67 -16.52 15.85
CA ARG A 640 2.02 -15.56 14.95
C ARG A 640 3.03 -14.89 14.03
N GLY A 641 2.64 -14.73 12.76
CA GLY A 641 3.35 -13.90 11.80
C GLY A 641 3.08 -12.42 12.02
N ILE A 642 3.87 -11.57 11.36
CA ILE A 642 3.72 -10.10 11.50
C ILE A 642 2.35 -9.60 11.02
N ASP A 643 1.70 -10.28 10.09
CA ASP A 643 0.37 -9.91 9.59
C ASP A 643 -0.72 -10.06 10.65
N GLU A 644 -0.50 -10.90 11.66
CA GLU A 644 -1.37 -11.12 12.79
C GLU A 644 -0.88 -10.38 14.07
N GLY A 645 0.30 -9.77 14.04
CA GLY A 645 0.99 -9.26 15.23
C GLY A 645 0.14 -8.28 16.04
N LEU A 646 -0.37 -7.21 15.42
CA LEU A 646 -1.23 -6.25 16.11
C LEU A 646 -2.54 -6.89 16.53
N SER A 647 -3.24 -7.55 15.61
CA SER A 647 -4.57 -8.09 15.88
C SER A 647 -4.58 -9.12 17.01
N TYR A 648 -3.57 -9.97 17.08
CA TYR A 648 -3.41 -10.93 18.18
C TYR A 648 -3.16 -10.23 19.52
N THR A 649 -2.32 -9.21 19.55
CA THR A 649 -2.11 -8.37 20.75
C THR A 649 -3.43 -7.75 21.21
N VAL A 650 -4.20 -7.18 20.29
CA VAL A 650 -5.50 -6.54 20.59
C VAL A 650 -6.52 -7.57 21.08
N GLU A 651 -6.60 -8.74 20.47
CA GLU A 651 -7.48 -9.84 20.90
C GLU A 651 -7.18 -10.26 22.34
N ASN A 652 -5.90 -10.39 22.70
CA ASN A 652 -5.48 -10.72 24.07
C ASN A 652 -5.90 -9.63 25.06
N LEU A 653 -5.68 -8.36 24.75
CA LEU A 653 -6.07 -7.23 25.59
C LEU A 653 -7.59 -7.11 25.72
N MET A 654 -8.35 -7.37 24.66
CA MET A 654 -9.82 -7.41 24.69
C MET A 654 -10.32 -8.55 25.57
N ALA A 655 -9.70 -9.71 25.51
CA ALA A 655 -10.05 -10.85 26.40
C ALA A 655 -9.78 -10.54 27.88
N VAL A 656 -8.64 -9.89 28.17
CA VAL A 656 -8.34 -9.42 29.53
C VAL A 656 -9.38 -8.36 29.98
N ARG A 657 -9.73 -7.39 29.10
CA ARG A 657 -10.77 -6.40 29.37
C ARG A 657 -12.13 -7.04 29.64
N GLN A 658 -12.49 -8.09 28.91
CA GLN A 658 -13.72 -8.84 29.14
C GLN A 658 -13.75 -9.56 30.50
N ALA A 659 -12.61 -10.13 30.89
CA ALA A 659 -12.48 -10.82 32.18
C ALA A 659 -12.43 -9.83 33.37
N LEU A 660 -11.82 -8.66 33.19
CA LEU A 660 -11.56 -7.64 34.21
C LEU A 660 -12.02 -6.23 33.76
N PRO A 661 -13.34 -6.01 33.58
CA PRO A 661 -13.85 -4.83 32.86
C PRO A 661 -13.62 -3.49 33.57
N ASP A 662 -13.52 -3.49 34.91
CA ASP A 662 -13.50 -2.28 35.72
C ASP A 662 -12.08 -1.80 36.08
N VAL A 663 -11.03 -2.53 35.70
CA VAL A 663 -9.65 -2.22 36.06
C VAL A 663 -8.91 -1.64 34.85
N PRO A 664 -8.27 -0.47 34.98
CA PRO A 664 -7.39 0.04 33.94
C PRO A 664 -6.25 -0.95 33.64
N MET A 665 -5.70 -0.92 32.42
CA MET A 665 -4.58 -1.76 32.04
C MET A 665 -3.49 -0.98 31.31
N ALA A 666 -2.25 -1.46 31.43
CA ALA A 666 -1.13 -1.10 30.60
C ALA A 666 -0.47 -2.38 30.05
N VAL A 667 0.13 -2.28 28.89
CA VAL A 667 0.98 -3.34 28.36
C VAL A 667 2.39 -3.12 28.89
N LEU A 668 2.85 -3.99 29.78
CA LEU A 668 4.16 -3.84 30.41
C LEU A 668 5.27 -4.54 29.64
N GLU A 669 4.90 -5.49 28.76
CA GLU A 669 5.79 -6.06 27.76
C GLU A 669 5.03 -6.46 26.51
N ALA A 670 5.46 -5.92 25.40
CA ALA A 670 5.16 -6.35 24.04
C ALA A 670 6.34 -6.01 23.17
N GLY A 671 6.73 -6.90 22.26
CA GLY A 671 7.92 -6.69 21.45
C GLY A 671 7.98 -7.61 20.24
N TRP A 672 9.01 -7.40 19.43
CA TRP A 672 9.33 -8.25 18.28
C TRP A 672 10.84 -8.40 18.13
N ALA A 673 11.36 -9.62 18.21
CA ALA A 673 12.79 -9.87 18.08
C ALA A 673 13.27 -9.63 16.65
N THR A 674 14.42 -8.97 16.49
CA THR A 674 15.03 -8.71 15.17
C THR A 674 15.85 -9.88 14.66
N THR A 675 16.28 -10.77 15.55
CA THR A 675 16.98 -12.01 15.23
C THR A 675 16.51 -13.09 16.20
N ALA A 676 16.19 -14.27 15.70
CA ALA A 676 15.80 -15.38 16.56
C ALA A 676 15.95 -16.71 15.82
N SER A 677 16.78 -17.61 16.34
CA SER A 677 16.87 -18.99 15.84
C SER A 677 15.57 -19.77 16.03
N GLU A 678 14.78 -19.40 17.04
CA GLU A 678 13.49 -20.01 17.41
C GLU A 678 12.36 -19.61 16.47
N PHE A 679 12.45 -18.43 15.84
CA PHE A 679 11.34 -17.85 15.05
C PHE A 679 11.57 -17.93 13.53
N GLY A 680 12.81 -18.21 13.08
CA GLY A 680 13.14 -18.21 11.65
C GLY A 680 12.78 -16.88 10.97
N ASP A 681 12.08 -16.94 9.83
CA ASP A 681 11.69 -15.78 9.02
C ASP A 681 10.64 -14.86 9.70
N ARG A 682 10.10 -15.26 10.84
CA ARG A 682 9.20 -14.40 11.62
C ARG A 682 9.95 -13.31 12.39
N ALA A 683 11.26 -13.49 12.67
CA ALA A 683 12.10 -12.44 13.24
C ALA A 683 12.63 -11.49 12.16
N GLY A 684 12.86 -10.23 12.51
CA GLY A 684 13.47 -9.26 11.58
C GLY A 684 13.25 -7.80 11.98
N GLU A 685 14.14 -6.91 11.53
CA GLU A 685 14.00 -5.47 11.78
C GLU A 685 12.78 -4.86 11.05
N ALA A 686 12.39 -5.39 9.89
CA ALA A 686 11.20 -4.94 9.18
C ALA A 686 9.90 -5.30 9.94
N GLN A 687 9.86 -6.51 10.52
CA GLN A 687 8.77 -6.98 11.35
C GLN A 687 8.69 -6.18 12.66
N GLN A 688 9.82 -5.93 13.31
CA GLN A 688 9.87 -5.09 14.52
C GLN A 688 9.37 -3.66 14.24
N LEU A 689 9.82 -3.04 13.14
CA LEU A 689 9.36 -1.70 12.70
C LEU A 689 7.85 -1.67 12.50
N ARG A 690 7.30 -2.65 11.78
CA ARG A 690 5.88 -2.74 11.50
C ARG A 690 5.08 -2.90 12.81
N TYR A 691 5.44 -3.88 13.64
CA TYR A 691 4.77 -4.13 14.90
C TYR A 691 4.79 -2.92 15.84
N TYR A 692 5.94 -2.28 15.98
CA TYR A 692 6.08 -1.07 16.80
C TYR A 692 5.16 0.08 16.34
N ARG A 693 5.11 0.33 15.03
CA ARG A 693 4.29 1.40 14.47
C ARG A 693 2.80 1.14 14.59
N GLU A 694 2.36 -0.05 14.25
CA GLU A 694 0.96 -0.45 14.35
C GLU A 694 0.49 -0.44 15.80
N LEU A 695 1.27 -0.99 16.71
CA LEU A 695 0.99 -0.99 18.15
C LEU A 695 0.94 0.43 18.73
N LYS A 696 1.85 1.31 18.31
CA LYS A 696 1.88 2.72 18.72
C LYS A 696 0.62 3.47 18.28
N GLN A 697 0.15 3.26 17.06
CA GLN A 697 -1.10 3.87 16.56
C GLN A 697 -2.31 3.36 17.36
N TRP A 698 -2.44 2.05 17.49
CA TRP A 698 -3.52 1.45 18.27
C TRP A 698 -3.52 1.92 19.72
N ALA A 699 -2.37 1.93 20.38
CA ALA A 699 -2.22 2.34 21.77
C ALA A 699 -2.64 3.81 22.00
N ARG A 700 -2.35 4.71 21.04
CA ARG A 700 -2.85 6.09 21.07
C ARG A 700 -4.38 6.16 21.01
N LEU A 701 -5.00 5.38 20.10
CA LEU A 701 -6.44 5.34 19.93
C LEU A 701 -7.15 4.72 21.15
N ALA A 702 -6.55 3.68 21.72
CA ALA A 702 -7.06 2.99 22.90
C ALA A 702 -6.75 3.70 24.23
N ASN A 703 -5.89 4.71 24.22
CA ASN A 703 -5.38 5.39 25.41
C ASN A 703 -4.73 4.41 26.40
N VAL A 704 -3.82 3.57 25.90
CA VAL A 704 -3.10 2.52 26.65
C VAL A 704 -1.60 2.83 26.64
N THR A 705 -0.95 2.82 27.81
CA THR A 705 0.51 2.86 27.89
C THR A 705 1.10 1.50 27.52
N VAL A 706 2.09 1.50 26.62
CA VAL A 706 2.83 0.30 26.20
C VAL A 706 4.31 0.48 26.51
N PHE A 707 4.89 -0.42 27.30
CA PHE A 707 6.32 -0.56 27.44
C PHE A 707 6.81 -1.54 26.39
N PHE A 708 7.46 -1.03 25.36
CA PHE A 708 8.02 -1.89 24.33
C PHE A 708 9.24 -2.66 24.85
N PHE A 709 9.27 -3.93 24.59
CA PHE A 709 10.35 -4.81 25.03
C PHE A 709 11.33 -5.03 23.88
N SER A 710 12.57 -4.49 23.94
CA SER A 710 13.18 -3.71 25.01
C SER A 710 13.96 -2.51 24.43
N ALA A 711 14.60 -1.70 25.27
CA ALA A 711 15.44 -0.59 24.81
C ALA A 711 16.64 -1.09 24.01
N PHE A 712 17.46 -1.93 24.60
CA PHE A 712 18.71 -2.43 24.04
C PHE A 712 18.71 -3.94 23.90
N ASP A 713 19.51 -4.47 22.97
CA ASP A 713 19.81 -5.89 22.90
C ASP A 713 20.56 -6.31 24.16
N GLU A 714 20.21 -7.51 24.67
CA GLU A 714 20.64 -7.99 25.99
C GLU A 714 21.48 -9.29 25.87
N PRO A 715 22.79 -9.21 25.67
CA PRO A 715 23.65 -10.36 25.38
C PRO A 715 23.72 -11.38 26.53
N TRP A 716 23.37 -10.98 27.75
CA TRP A 716 23.38 -11.85 28.94
C TRP A 716 22.17 -12.78 29.05
N LYS A 717 21.09 -12.52 28.27
CA LYS A 717 19.85 -13.34 28.31
C LYS A 717 19.93 -14.62 27.49
N GLY A 718 19.09 -15.58 27.82
CA GLY A 718 18.93 -16.84 27.11
C GLY A 718 20.16 -17.76 27.19
N ASP A 719 20.25 -18.74 26.26
CA ASP A 719 21.37 -19.68 26.22
C ASP A 719 22.66 -18.99 25.81
N PRO A 720 23.72 -19.01 26.66
CA PRO A 720 25.02 -18.42 26.34
C PRO A 720 25.71 -19.04 25.09
N ASN A 721 25.32 -20.28 24.71
CA ASN A 721 25.86 -20.94 23.52
C ASN A 721 25.05 -20.64 22.25
N ASN A 722 23.90 -19.95 22.35
CA ASN A 722 23.10 -19.53 21.20
C ASN A 722 23.17 -18.00 21.01
N PRO A 723 24.12 -17.51 20.19
CA PRO A 723 24.24 -16.06 19.93
C PRO A 723 23.06 -15.51 19.11
N LEU A 724 22.28 -16.38 18.45
CA LEU A 724 21.11 -16.01 17.66
C LEU A 724 19.79 -16.29 18.39
N GLY A 725 19.81 -16.51 19.69
CA GLY A 725 18.60 -16.74 20.49
C GLY A 725 17.77 -15.47 20.61
N ALA A 726 16.45 -15.61 20.54
CA ALA A 726 15.50 -14.50 20.56
C ALA A 726 15.72 -13.56 21.75
N GLU A 727 15.97 -14.09 22.93
CA GLU A 727 16.13 -13.33 24.18
C GLU A 727 17.18 -12.22 24.12
N LYS A 728 18.16 -12.34 23.20
CA LYS A 728 19.24 -11.37 23.05
C LYS A 728 18.91 -10.18 22.14
N HIS A 729 17.83 -10.26 21.34
CA HIS A 729 17.63 -9.38 20.16
C HIS A 729 16.28 -8.64 20.12
N TRP A 730 15.71 -8.34 21.26
CA TRP A 730 14.45 -7.59 21.38
C TRP A 730 14.62 -6.07 21.30
N GLY A 731 15.85 -5.56 21.50
CA GLY A 731 16.15 -4.15 21.60
C GLY A 731 15.66 -3.31 20.41
N LEU A 732 15.32 -2.06 20.67
CA LEU A 732 15.16 -1.01 19.66
C LEU A 732 16.53 -0.49 19.20
N PHE A 733 17.54 -0.68 20.03
CA PHE A 733 18.94 -0.43 19.74
C PHE A 733 19.72 -1.75 19.78
N PHE A 734 20.79 -1.81 18.99
CA PHE A 734 21.77 -2.89 19.09
C PHE A 734 22.54 -2.81 20.42
N GLU A 735 23.30 -3.86 20.73
CA GLU A 735 24.14 -3.90 21.92
C GLU A 735 25.17 -2.75 22.00
N ASP A 736 25.67 -2.29 20.84
CA ASP A 736 26.59 -1.16 20.71
C ASP A 736 25.90 0.21 20.77
N ARG A 737 24.62 0.25 21.10
CA ARG A 737 23.75 1.44 21.21
C ARG A 737 23.41 2.12 19.90
N THR A 738 23.79 1.54 18.75
CA THR A 738 23.31 2.06 17.46
C THR A 738 21.82 1.76 17.28
N PRO A 739 21.03 2.73 16.77
CA PRO A 739 19.60 2.53 16.60
C PRO A 739 19.32 1.52 15.48
N LYS A 740 18.35 0.64 15.71
CA LYS A 740 17.80 -0.25 14.68
C LYS A 740 16.85 0.50 13.73
N ARG A 741 16.48 -0.14 12.62
CA ARG A 741 15.64 0.41 11.57
C ARG A 741 14.34 1.05 12.11
N VAL A 742 13.79 0.54 13.18
CA VAL A 742 12.55 1.04 13.81
C VAL A 742 12.66 2.50 14.25
N LEU A 743 13.84 2.97 14.66
CA LEU A 743 14.12 4.33 15.09
C LEU A 743 14.69 5.24 13.99
N LEU A 744 15.15 4.65 12.87
CA LEU A 744 15.75 5.40 11.75
C LEU A 744 14.71 5.80 10.67
N ALA A 745 13.53 5.25 10.71
CA ALA A 745 12.52 5.33 9.65
C ALA A 745 11.39 6.34 9.94
N GLU A 746 11.65 7.43 10.68
CA GLU A 746 10.71 8.55 10.83
C GLU A 746 10.79 9.57 9.69
#